data_1ed3d420145e1a37871b47598fe961ae
#
_entry.id   1ed3d420145e1a37871b47598fe961ae
#
_cell.length_a   1.000
_cell.length_b   1.000
_cell.length_c   1.000
_cell.angle_alpha   90.00
_cell.angle_beta   90.00
_cell.angle_gamma   90.00
#
_symmetry.space_group_name_H-M   'P 1'
#
loop_
_entity.id
_entity.type
_entity.pdbx_description
1 polymer ?
#
loop_
_entity_poly.entity_id
_entity_poly.type
_entity_poly.pdbx_seq_one_letter_code
_entity_poly.pdbx_strand_id
1 'polypeptide(L)'
;MFCTNVDYDHRALVIDGKRKVLISGSIHYPRSTPQMWPELIQKSKDGGLDVIETYVFWNLHEPVKGQYDFDGRKDLVKFVKTVAEAGLYVHLRIGPYVCAEWNYGGFPLWLHFIPGIKFRTDNEPFKAEMKRFTAKIVDLMKQEKLYASQGGPIILSQIENEYGNVDSHYGSAGKSYINWAAKMATSLDTGVPWVMCQQGDAPDPIINTCNGFYCDQFTPNSNTKPKMWTENWSGWFLSFGGAAPSRPVEDLAFAVARFFQRGGTFQNYYMYHGGTNFDRSTGGPFIATSYDYDAPIDEYGIIRQPKWGHLKDVHKAIKLCEEALIATDPKITSLGPNLEAAVYKTGSVCAAFLANVDTKSDKTVNFSGNSYHLPAWSVSILPDCKNVALNTAKINSASAISSFVTEPSKEDIGSLEASSSKWSWISEPVGISKVGTLSKTGLLEQINTTADRSDYLWYSLSIDLKDDPGSQTVLHIESLGHALHAFINGKLAGSQAGNSGKARLNVDFPIALVSGKNKIDLLSLTVGLQNYGAFFDTVGAGITGPVILKGLKNGNTLDLSSQKWTYQVGLKGEGLRLFSGSSGGWNSPSSFPKNQPLTWYKSNFDAPSGSNPVAIDFTGMGKGEAWVNGQSIGRYWPTYIASNAGCTDSCNYRGPYTASKCRKNCGKPSQTLYHVPRSFLKPSGNILVLFEENGGDPTQISFATKQLGSLCAHISESHPPQIDLWNSDTESGRKIGPALLLECPNHNHVITSIKFASYGTPLGTCGNFYHGRCSSNKSLSIVKK
;
A
#
# COMPACT_ATOMS: atom_id res chain seq x y z
N MET A 1 13.95 -25.61 -21.64
CA MET A 1 12.84 -25.31 -20.73
C MET A 1 11.71 -26.24 -21.08
N PHE A 2 11.18 -27.01 -20.13
CA PHE A 2 10.00 -27.83 -20.36
C PHE A 2 8.77 -26.94 -20.19
N CYS A 3 7.80 -27.05 -21.13
CA CYS A 3 6.52 -26.39 -20.99
C CYS A 3 5.77 -26.98 -19.79
N THR A 4 5.24 -26.16 -18.94
CA THR A 4 4.46 -26.55 -17.77
C THR A 4 2.98 -26.40 -18.10
N ASN A 5 2.21 -27.47 -17.96
CA ASN A 5 0.76 -27.41 -18.11
C ASN A 5 0.13 -26.93 -16.81
N VAL A 6 -0.71 -25.90 -16.88
CA VAL A 6 -1.46 -25.38 -15.76
C VAL A 6 -2.94 -25.43 -16.05
N ASP A 7 -3.67 -26.17 -15.24
CA ASP A 7 -5.11 -26.35 -15.29
C ASP A 7 -5.69 -26.24 -13.88
N TYR A 8 -6.96 -26.53 -13.71
CA TYR A 8 -7.59 -26.56 -12.41
C TYR A 8 -8.73 -27.59 -12.37
N ASP A 9 -9.08 -28.03 -11.19
CA ASP A 9 -10.30 -28.77 -10.92
C ASP A 9 -11.04 -28.16 -9.69
N HIS A 10 -12.09 -28.81 -9.22
CA HIS A 10 -12.86 -28.33 -8.09
C HIS A 10 -12.04 -28.16 -6.80
N ARG A 11 -10.87 -28.80 -6.71
CA ARG A 11 -10.08 -28.85 -5.49
C ARG A 11 -8.91 -27.86 -5.51
N ALA A 12 -8.20 -27.77 -6.62
CA ALA A 12 -6.95 -27.00 -6.67
C ALA A 12 -6.56 -26.60 -8.08
N LEU A 13 -5.55 -25.75 -8.19
CA LEU A 13 -4.74 -25.62 -9.40
C LEU A 13 -3.96 -26.93 -9.63
N VAL A 14 -3.89 -27.34 -10.89
CA VAL A 14 -3.22 -28.57 -11.34
C VAL A 14 -2.02 -28.18 -12.20
N ILE A 15 -0.82 -28.42 -11.70
CA ILE A 15 0.44 -28.10 -12.39
C ILE A 15 1.11 -29.41 -12.78
N ASP A 16 1.30 -29.64 -14.07
CA ASP A 16 1.84 -30.87 -14.64
C ASP A 16 1.10 -32.13 -14.13
N GLY A 17 -0.23 -32.06 -14.10
CA GLY A 17 -1.12 -33.14 -13.67
C GLY A 17 -1.19 -33.34 -12.16
N LYS A 18 -0.57 -32.49 -11.35
CA LYS A 18 -0.57 -32.58 -9.87
C LYS A 18 -1.27 -31.37 -9.26
N ARG A 19 -2.26 -31.64 -8.42
CA ARG A 19 -2.88 -30.59 -7.57
C ARG A 19 -1.83 -29.98 -6.64
N LYS A 20 -1.95 -28.67 -6.36
CA LYS A 20 -1.01 -27.93 -5.49
C LYS A 20 -1.75 -27.08 -4.48
N VAL A 21 -1.20 -27.01 -3.28
CA VAL A 21 -1.47 -25.95 -2.33
C VAL A 21 -0.45 -24.84 -2.57
N LEU A 22 -0.91 -23.62 -2.86
CA LEU A 22 -0.04 -22.51 -3.23
C LEU A 22 -0.24 -21.34 -2.28
N ILE A 23 0.86 -20.85 -1.74
CA ILE A 23 0.95 -19.64 -0.92
C ILE A 23 1.53 -18.53 -1.77
N SER A 24 0.80 -17.42 -1.89
CA SER A 24 1.13 -16.29 -2.74
C SER A 24 1.26 -15.00 -1.92
N GLY A 25 1.98 -14.02 -2.45
CA GLY A 25 2.06 -12.69 -1.89
C GLY A 25 2.27 -11.61 -2.94
N SER A 26 1.59 -10.47 -2.76
CA SER A 26 1.64 -9.35 -3.69
C SER A 26 2.86 -8.47 -3.44
N ILE A 27 3.61 -8.21 -4.51
CA ILE A 27 4.65 -7.18 -4.63
C ILE A 27 4.36 -6.40 -5.91
N HIS A 28 4.11 -5.11 -5.79
CA HIS A 28 3.91 -4.23 -6.94
C HIS A 28 5.25 -3.67 -7.40
N TYR A 29 5.77 -4.11 -8.55
CA TYR A 29 7.10 -3.74 -9.05
C TYR A 29 7.37 -2.23 -9.06
N PRO A 30 6.41 -1.32 -9.39
CA PRO A 30 6.74 0.11 -9.44
C PRO A 30 6.84 0.77 -8.05
N ARG A 31 6.38 0.09 -6.98
CA ARG A 31 6.46 0.56 -5.60
C ARG A 31 7.79 0.25 -4.91
N SER A 32 8.73 -0.30 -5.65
CA SER A 32 10.11 -0.54 -5.25
C SER A 32 11.03 -0.35 -6.46
N THR A 33 12.35 -0.44 -6.27
CA THR A 33 13.28 -0.30 -7.38
C THR A 33 13.76 -1.66 -7.88
N PRO A 34 14.24 -1.76 -9.14
CA PRO A 34 14.79 -3.00 -9.67
C PRO A 34 15.90 -3.61 -8.81
N GLN A 35 16.66 -2.77 -8.10
CA GLN A 35 17.72 -3.20 -7.21
C GLN A 35 17.19 -3.85 -5.92
N MET A 36 15.97 -3.50 -5.50
CA MET A 36 15.32 -4.11 -4.34
C MET A 36 14.63 -5.45 -4.67
N TRP A 37 14.21 -5.67 -5.93
CA TRP A 37 13.40 -6.83 -6.30
C TRP A 37 14.02 -8.19 -5.91
N PRO A 38 15.32 -8.48 -6.18
CA PRO A 38 15.90 -9.77 -5.83
C PRO A 38 15.79 -10.09 -4.33
N GLU A 39 16.08 -9.11 -3.47
CA GLU A 39 16.02 -9.29 -2.03
C GLU A 39 14.59 -9.44 -1.51
N LEU A 40 13.64 -8.64 -2.03
CA LEU A 40 12.21 -8.74 -1.69
C LEU A 40 11.64 -10.11 -2.06
N ILE A 41 11.97 -10.60 -3.26
CA ILE A 41 11.52 -11.90 -3.77
C ILE A 41 12.16 -13.03 -2.96
N GLN A 42 13.46 -12.93 -2.64
CA GLN A 42 14.14 -13.94 -1.81
C GLN A 42 13.52 -14.00 -0.41
N LYS A 43 13.28 -12.85 0.25
CA LYS A 43 12.60 -12.81 1.55
C LYS A 43 11.18 -13.40 1.49
N SER A 44 10.49 -13.25 0.37
CA SER A 44 9.18 -13.87 0.14
C SER A 44 9.29 -15.39 0.03
N LYS A 45 10.27 -15.89 -0.72
CA LYS A 45 10.59 -17.33 -0.80
C LYS A 45 10.96 -17.90 0.54
N ASP A 46 11.84 -17.24 1.28
CA ASP A 46 12.28 -17.65 2.62
C ASP A 46 11.12 -17.63 3.63
N GLY A 47 10.13 -16.78 3.41
CA GLY A 47 8.85 -16.73 4.12
C GLY A 47 7.87 -17.83 3.72
N GLY A 48 8.24 -18.72 2.79
CA GLY A 48 7.43 -19.87 2.38
C GLY A 48 6.41 -19.58 1.29
N LEU A 49 6.59 -18.52 0.49
CA LEU A 49 5.74 -18.28 -0.68
C LEU A 49 6.16 -19.16 -1.87
N ASP A 50 5.16 -19.60 -2.62
CA ASP A 50 5.30 -20.31 -3.90
C ASP A 50 5.12 -19.37 -5.09
N VAL A 51 4.35 -18.29 -4.92
CA VAL A 51 3.89 -17.40 -5.99
C VAL A 51 4.09 -15.95 -5.59
N ILE A 52 4.53 -15.13 -6.54
CA ILE A 52 4.46 -13.66 -6.44
C ILE A 52 3.32 -13.17 -7.32
N GLU A 53 2.45 -12.36 -6.74
CA GLU A 53 1.35 -11.69 -7.43
C GLU A 53 1.71 -10.23 -7.69
N THR A 54 1.42 -9.71 -8.87
CA THR A 54 1.54 -8.29 -9.19
C THR A 54 0.45 -7.83 -10.14
N TYR A 55 0.04 -6.56 -9.98
CA TYR A 55 -0.73 -5.86 -10.99
C TYR A 55 0.14 -5.36 -12.14
N VAL A 56 -0.52 -4.99 -13.24
CA VAL A 56 0.05 -4.22 -14.34
C VAL A 56 -0.59 -2.83 -14.36
N PHE A 57 0.22 -1.78 -14.32
CA PHE A 57 -0.25 -0.40 -14.17
C PHE A 57 -0.29 0.30 -15.53
N TRP A 58 -1.46 0.37 -16.16
CA TRP A 58 -1.60 0.86 -17.52
C TRP A 58 -1.09 2.29 -17.70
N ASN A 59 -1.47 3.23 -16.80
CA ASN A 59 -1.04 4.62 -16.87
C ASN A 59 0.48 4.80 -16.80
N LEU A 60 1.17 3.86 -16.17
CA LEU A 60 2.61 3.88 -16.05
C LEU A 60 3.30 3.41 -17.35
N HIS A 61 2.69 2.43 -18.02
CA HIS A 61 3.24 1.83 -19.24
C HIS A 61 2.85 2.59 -20.51
N GLU A 62 1.73 3.30 -20.50
CA GLU A 62 1.23 4.07 -21.64
C GLU A 62 0.75 5.46 -21.19
N PRO A 63 1.66 6.33 -20.69
CA PRO A 63 1.32 7.66 -20.22
C PRO A 63 0.75 8.55 -21.34
N VAL A 64 1.12 8.28 -22.57
CA VAL A 64 0.59 8.87 -23.80
C VAL A 64 0.14 7.74 -24.72
N LYS A 65 -1.04 7.87 -25.31
CA LYS A 65 -1.62 6.84 -26.19
C LYS A 65 -0.63 6.37 -27.26
N GLY A 66 -0.35 5.09 -27.29
CA GLY A 66 0.57 4.46 -28.25
C GLY A 66 2.06 4.57 -27.89
N GLN A 67 2.43 5.31 -26.84
CA GLN A 67 3.81 5.44 -26.38
C GLN A 67 4.00 4.60 -25.12
N TYR A 68 4.68 3.48 -25.28
CA TYR A 68 4.92 2.53 -24.20
C TYR A 68 6.26 2.76 -23.52
N ASP A 69 6.28 2.57 -22.19
CA ASP A 69 7.46 2.69 -21.34
C ASP A 69 7.56 1.49 -20.40
N PHE A 70 8.65 0.73 -20.51
CA PHE A 70 8.96 -0.43 -19.68
C PHE A 70 10.35 -0.33 -19.05
N ASP A 71 10.88 0.88 -18.85
CA ASP A 71 12.21 1.10 -18.32
C ASP A 71 12.23 1.26 -16.79
N GLY A 72 13.34 0.87 -16.16
CA GLY A 72 13.59 1.08 -14.74
C GLY A 72 12.55 0.39 -13.85
N ARG A 73 11.84 1.14 -12.99
CA ARG A 73 10.77 0.62 -12.11
C ARG A 73 9.55 0.11 -12.87
N LYS A 74 9.46 0.36 -14.17
CA LYS A 74 8.39 -0.06 -15.07
C LYS A 74 8.73 -1.34 -15.82
N ASP A 75 9.91 -1.93 -15.61
CA ASP A 75 10.37 -3.12 -16.33
C ASP A 75 9.68 -4.39 -15.80
N LEU A 76 8.44 -4.59 -16.27
CA LEU A 76 7.61 -5.76 -15.94
C LEU A 76 8.29 -7.07 -16.34
N VAL A 77 8.94 -7.09 -17.50
CA VAL A 77 9.64 -8.28 -18.01
C VAL A 77 10.77 -8.68 -17.06
N LYS A 78 11.60 -7.72 -16.66
CA LYS A 78 12.68 -7.96 -15.71
C LYS A 78 12.14 -8.42 -14.36
N PHE A 79 11.06 -7.81 -13.85
CA PHE A 79 10.45 -8.23 -12.59
C PHE A 79 10.01 -9.70 -12.65
N VAL A 80 9.27 -10.10 -13.70
CA VAL A 80 8.81 -11.48 -13.87
C VAL A 80 9.98 -12.45 -14.01
N LYS A 81 11.03 -12.09 -14.75
CA LYS A 81 12.27 -12.88 -14.86
C LYS A 81 12.98 -13.04 -13.52
N THR A 82 13.02 -11.98 -12.70
CA THR A 82 13.62 -12.04 -11.34
C THR A 82 12.85 -13.01 -10.44
N VAL A 83 11.52 -13.07 -10.55
CA VAL A 83 10.70 -14.06 -9.84
C VAL A 83 11.03 -15.48 -10.33
N ALA A 84 11.17 -15.69 -11.64
CA ALA A 84 11.55 -16.97 -12.23
C ALA A 84 12.95 -17.44 -11.75
N GLU A 85 13.92 -16.54 -11.69
CA GLU A 85 15.28 -16.81 -11.21
C GLU A 85 15.28 -17.28 -9.74
N ALA A 86 14.38 -16.77 -8.93
CA ALA A 86 14.16 -17.24 -7.57
C ALA A 86 13.47 -18.61 -7.49
N GLY A 87 12.95 -19.13 -8.60
CA GLY A 87 12.21 -20.41 -8.67
C GLY A 87 10.78 -20.31 -8.13
N LEU A 88 10.17 -19.12 -8.20
CA LEU A 88 8.79 -18.88 -7.82
C LEU A 88 7.90 -18.73 -9.07
N TYR A 89 6.60 -18.99 -8.90
CA TYR A 89 5.58 -18.72 -9.90
C TYR A 89 5.11 -17.26 -9.85
N VAL A 90 4.39 -16.84 -10.89
CA VAL A 90 3.77 -15.51 -10.99
C VAL A 90 2.27 -15.65 -11.24
N HIS A 91 1.47 -14.89 -10.49
CA HIS A 91 0.11 -14.54 -10.84
C HIS A 91 0.10 -13.11 -11.40
N LEU A 92 -0.16 -12.95 -12.68
CA LEU A 92 -0.15 -11.66 -13.36
C LEU A 92 -1.57 -11.09 -13.44
N ARG A 93 -1.85 -10.08 -12.63
CA ARG A 93 -3.15 -9.39 -12.60
C ARG A 93 -3.12 -8.22 -13.57
N ILE A 94 -3.52 -8.47 -14.82
CA ILE A 94 -3.44 -7.45 -15.88
C ILE A 94 -4.44 -6.32 -15.64
N GLY A 95 -5.62 -6.63 -15.12
CA GLY A 95 -6.68 -5.66 -14.91
C GLY A 95 -7.45 -5.41 -16.21
N PRO A 96 -7.24 -4.29 -16.92
CA PRO A 96 -6.32 -3.17 -16.67
C PRO A 96 -6.81 -2.13 -15.64
N TYR A 97 -8.04 -2.25 -15.15
CA TYR A 97 -8.44 -1.59 -13.91
C TYR A 97 -7.87 -2.36 -12.73
N VAL A 98 -7.11 -1.70 -11.87
CA VAL A 98 -6.43 -2.38 -10.76
C VAL A 98 -6.82 -1.85 -9.39
N CYS A 99 -7.49 -0.72 -9.28
CA CYS A 99 -7.74 -0.01 -8.01
C CYS A 99 -6.43 0.31 -7.27
N ALA A 100 -5.93 -0.63 -6.50
CA ALA A 100 -4.61 -0.70 -5.85
C ALA A 100 -4.17 0.60 -5.14
N GLU A 101 -5.12 1.44 -4.72
CA GLU A 101 -4.86 2.79 -4.21
C GLU A 101 -3.93 3.59 -5.14
N TRP A 102 -3.99 3.25 -6.42
CA TRP A 102 -3.19 3.84 -7.49
C TRP A 102 -3.98 4.92 -8.23
N ASN A 103 -3.28 5.95 -8.66
CA ASN A 103 -3.87 7.11 -9.34
C ASN A 103 -4.79 6.69 -10.48
N TYR A 104 -6.02 7.16 -10.47
CA TYR A 104 -7.09 6.86 -11.44
C TYR A 104 -7.35 5.35 -11.65
N GLY A 105 -7.14 4.54 -10.59
CA GLY A 105 -7.35 3.09 -10.61
C GLY A 105 -6.41 2.32 -11.56
N GLY A 106 -5.30 2.93 -11.97
CA GLY A 106 -4.35 2.40 -12.92
C GLY A 106 -4.62 2.80 -14.37
N PHE A 107 -5.74 3.44 -14.68
CA PHE A 107 -6.03 3.90 -16.03
C PHE A 107 -5.23 5.16 -16.39
N PRO A 108 -4.74 5.28 -17.63
CA PRO A 108 -4.17 6.52 -18.12
C PRO A 108 -5.28 7.55 -18.37
N LEU A 109 -5.05 8.78 -17.93
CA LEU A 109 -6.11 9.81 -18.01
C LEU A 109 -6.46 10.20 -19.44
N TRP A 110 -5.60 9.97 -20.45
CA TRP A 110 -5.95 10.22 -21.83
C TRP A 110 -7.20 9.43 -22.31
N LEU A 111 -7.53 8.30 -21.66
CA LEU A 111 -8.79 7.57 -21.90
C LEU A 111 -10.02 8.48 -21.69
N HIS A 112 -10.00 9.30 -20.65
CA HIS A 112 -11.11 10.21 -20.31
C HIS A 112 -11.50 11.14 -21.44
N PHE A 113 -10.57 11.46 -22.35
CA PHE A 113 -10.78 12.39 -23.45
C PHE A 113 -11.21 11.72 -24.76
N ILE A 114 -11.40 10.41 -24.78
CA ILE A 114 -11.93 9.71 -25.95
C ILE A 114 -13.43 10.01 -26.10
N PRO A 115 -13.88 10.52 -27.25
CA PRO A 115 -15.30 10.86 -27.43
C PRO A 115 -16.23 9.67 -27.18
N GLY A 116 -17.23 9.87 -26.33
CA GLY A 116 -18.26 8.88 -26.03
C GLY A 116 -17.81 7.73 -25.13
N ILE A 117 -16.61 7.78 -24.57
CA ILE A 117 -16.11 6.73 -23.67
C ILE A 117 -16.90 6.72 -22.35
N LYS A 118 -17.18 5.53 -21.86
CA LYS A 118 -17.72 5.24 -20.52
C LYS A 118 -16.94 4.06 -19.97
N PHE A 119 -16.38 4.20 -18.79
CA PHE A 119 -15.49 3.20 -18.22
C PHE A 119 -16.25 2.01 -17.66
N ARG A 120 -15.64 0.82 -17.79
CA ARG A 120 -16.04 -0.42 -17.15
C ARG A 120 -17.52 -0.77 -17.40
N THR A 121 -17.97 -0.62 -18.66
CA THR A 121 -19.33 -0.96 -19.08
C THR A 121 -19.33 -1.40 -20.54
N ASP A 122 -20.47 -1.82 -21.06
CA ASP A 122 -20.63 -2.18 -22.48
C ASP A 122 -20.59 -0.93 -23.36
N ASN A 123 -19.38 -0.48 -23.62
CA ASN A 123 -19.05 0.74 -24.36
C ASN A 123 -17.90 0.46 -25.32
N GLU A 124 -18.14 0.57 -26.62
CA GLU A 124 -17.15 0.18 -27.63
C GLU A 124 -15.82 0.97 -27.53
N PRO A 125 -15.82 2.31 -27.32
CA PRO A 125 -14.56 3.03 -27.15
C PRO A 125 -13.71 2.48 -25.99
N PHE A 126 -14.34 2.17 -24.86
CA PHE A 126 -13.64 1.62 -23.68
C PHE A 126 -13.15 0.19 -23.94
N LYS A 127 -14.02 -0.69 -24.46
CA LYS A 127 -13.69 -2.08 -24.76
C LYS A 127 -12.53 -2.19 -25.75
N ALA A 128 -12.53 -1.34 -26.79
CA ALA A 128 -11.45 -1.34 -27.78
C ALA A 128 -10.09 -1.02 -27.18
N GLU A 129 -10.00 -0.01 -26.31
CA GLU A 129 -8.76 0.38 -25.67
C GLU A 129 -8.31 -0.65 -24.60
N MET A 130 -9.24 -1.18 -23.81
CA MET A 130 -8.97 -2.26 -22.84
C MET A 130 -8.41 -3.50 -23.55
N LYS A 131 -9.03 -3.93 -24.64
CA LYS A 131 -8.54 -5.07 -25.44
C LYS A 131 -7.15 -4.81 -25.99
N ARG A 132 -6.92 -3.60 -26.54
CA ARG A 132 -5.63 -3.22 -27.12
C ARG A 132 -4.50 -3.31 -26.09
N PHE A 133 -4.72 -2.73 -24.90
CA PHE A 133 -3.70 -2.77 -23.84
C PHE A 133 -3.51 -4.19 -23.28
N THR A 134 -4.60 -4.91 -22.99
CA THR A 134 -4.52 -6.29 -22.48
C THR A 134 -3.76 -7.19 -23.45
N ALA A 135 -4.09 -7.10 -24.76
CA ALA A 135 -3.37 -7.84 -25.79
C ALA A 135 -1.88 -7.47 -25.85
N LYS A 136 -1.54 -6.15 -25.74
CA LYS A 136 -0.14 -5.69 -25.71
C LYS A 136 0.66 -6.33 -24.57
N ILE A 137 0.09 -6.43 -23.38
CA ILE A 137 0.75 -7.07 -22.23
C ILE A 137 0.88 -8.57 -22.45
N VAL A 138 -0.18 -9.24 -22.89
CA VAL A 138 -0.13 -10.69 -23.19
C VAL A 138 0.91 -10.99 -24.27
N ASP A 139 0.92 -10.22 -25.35
CA ASP A 139 1.90 -10.40 -26.45
C ASP A 139 3.34 -10.18 -25.95
N LEU A 140 3.58 -9.17 -25.11
CA LEU A 140 4.89 -8.93 -24.51
C LEU A 140 5.34 -10.15 -23.67
N MET A 141 4.46 -10.67 -22.82
CA MET A 141 4.79 -11.84 -22.00
C MET A 141 5.02 -13.09 -22.85
N LYS A 142 4.26 -13.27 -23.94
CA LYS A 142 4.46 -14.36 -24.90
C LYS A 142 5.77 -14.23 -25.67
N GLN A 143 6.12 -13.04 -26.15
CA GLN A 143 7.37 -12.78 -26.86
C GLN A 143 8.59 -13.11 -25.98
N GLU A 144 8.50 -12.82 -24.71
CA GLU A 144 9.53 -13.09 -23.70
C GLU A 144 9.46 -14.53 -23.13
N LYS A 145 8.50 -15.35 -23.59
CA LYS A 145 8.26 -16.74 -23.16
C LYS A 145 8.05 -16.87 -21.64
N LEU A 146 7.24 -15.97 -21.07
CA LEU A 146 7.05 -15.88 -19.64
C LEU A 146 5.83 -16.65 -19.12
N TYR A 147 4.94 -17.12 -19.98
CA TYR A 147 3.85 -18.01 -19.57
C TYR A 147 4.35 -19.45 -19.31
N ALA A 148 3.74 -20.13 -18.33
CA ALA A 148 4.08 -21.50 -17.96
C ALA A 148 3.99 -22.47 -19.15
N SER A 149 3.00 -22.28 -20.02
CA SER A 149 2.87 -23.00 -21.30
C SER A 149 4.08 -22.87 -22.23
N GLN A 150 4.93 -21.89 -22.00
CA GLN A 150 6.17 -21.65 -22.75
C GLN A 150 7.42 -21.93 -21.89
N GLY A 151 7.26 -22.43 -20.66
CA GLY A 151 8.34 -22.66 -19.69
C GLY A 151 8.67 -21.47 -18.80
N GLY A 152 7.84 -20.42 -18.78
CA GLY A 152 7.97 -19.25 -17.90
C GLY A 152 7.29 -19.45 -16.54
N PRO A 153 7.35 -18.44 -15.68
CA PRO A 153 6.81 -18.52 -14.30
C PRO A 153 5.32 -18.20 -14.19
N ILE A 154 4.69 -17.57 -15.21
CA ILE A 154 3.30 -17.10 -15.10
C ILE A 154 2.35 -18.28 -15.18
N ILE A 155 1.66 -18.60 -14.07
CA ILE A 155 0.71 -19.71 -13.96
C ILE A 155 -0.76 -19.25 -13.95
N LEU A 156 -1.03 -17.98 -13.73
CA LEU A 156 -2.36 -17.37 -13.68
C LEU A 156 -2.34 -15.98 -14.28
N SER A 157 -3.43 -15.59 -14.94
CA SER A 157 -3.70 -14.22 -15.36
C SER A 157 -5.05 -13.76 -14.83
N GLN A 158 -5.17 -12.47 -14.49
CA GLN A 158 -6.43 -11.88 -14.07
C GLN A 158 -6.87 -10.78 -15.02
N ILE A 159 -8.15 -10.76 -15.34
CA ILE A 159 -8.84 -9.69 -16.04
C ILE A 159 -9.79 -8.99 -15.10
N GLU A 160 -9.93 -7.65 -15.20
CA GLU A 160 -10.71 -6.81 -14.32
C GLU A 160 -10.22 -6.83 -12.86
N ASN A 161 -10.86 -6.07 -11.99
CA ASN A 161 -10.65 -6.11 -10.54
C ASN A 161 -11.92 -5.69 -9.80
N GLU A 162 -12.43 -6.57 -8.94
CA GLU A 162 -13.55 -6.32 -8.01
C GLU A 162 -14.80 -5.72 -8.69
N TYR A 163 -15.05 -6.08 -9.95
CA TYR A 163 -16.17 -5.51 -10.69
C TYR A 163 -17.52 -5.87 -10.06
N GLY A 164 -17.66 -7.06 -9.48
CA GLY A 164 -18.87 -7.49 -8.81
C GLY A 164 -19.29 -6.58 -7.63
N ASN A 165 -18.38 -5.79 -7.09
CA ASN A 165 -18.70 -4.80 -6.06
C ASN A 165 -19.46 -3.58 -6.63
N VAL A 166 -19.42 -3.35 -7.94
CA VAL A 166 -19.99 -2.16 -8.59
C VAL A 166 -20.92 -2.48 -9.77
N ASP A 167 -21.00 -3.72 -10.23
CA ASP A 167 -21.70 -4.14 -11.44
C ASP A 167 -23.19 -3.78 -11.41
N SER A 168 -23.82 -3.85 -10.25
CA SER A 168 -25.24 -3.50 -10.05
C SER A 168 -25.57 -2.06 -10.47
N HIS A 169 -24.62 -1.15 -10.39
CA HIS A 169 -24.78 0.24 -10.81
C HIS A 169 -24.85 0.41 -12.34
N TYR A 170 -24.31 -0.58 -13.07
CA TYR A 170 -24.28 -0.59 -14.54
C TYR A 170 -25.42 -1.42 -15.16
N GLY A 171 -26.14 -2.22 -14.35
CA GLY A 171 -27.27 -3.04 -14.79
C GLY A 171 -26.90 -4.03 -15.90
N SER A 172 -27.75 -4.15 -16.93
CA SER A 172 -27.53 -5.09 -18.05
C SER A 172 -26.25 -4.81 -18.83
N ALA A 173 -25.86 -3.55 -18.96
CA ALA A 173 -24.59 -3.17 -19.62
C ALA A 173 -23.37 -3.68 -18.86
N GLY A 174 -23.45 -3.74 -17.52
CA GLY A 174 -22.42 -4.36 -16.69
C GLY A 174 -22.28 -5.88 -16.94
N LYS A 175 -23.41 -6.58 -17.04
CA LYS A 175 -23.42 -8.01 -17.40
C LYS A 175 -22.84 -8.29 -18.77
N SER A 176 -23.22 -7.49 -19.78
CA SER A 176 -22.66 -7.58 -21.15
C SER A 176 -21.15 -7.35 -21.13
N TYR A 177 -20.68 -6.37 -20.36
CA TYR A 177 -19.28 -6.02 -20.23
C TYR A 177 -18.45 -7.17 -19.61
N ILE A 178 -18.88 -7.77 -18.51
CA ILE A 178 -18.16 -8.89 -17.87
C ILE A 178 -18.11 -10.12 -18.79
N ASN A 179 -19.20 -10.46 -19.46
CA ASN A 179 -19.20 -11.54 -20.45
C ASN A 179 -18.24 -11.26 -21.61
N TRP A 180 -18.20 -10.01 -22.07
CA TRP A 180 -17.25 -9.58 -23.09
C TRP A 180 -15.79 -9.65 -22.59
N ALA A 181 -15.50 -9.16 -21.37
CA ALA A 181 -14.15 -9.17 -20.80
C ALA A 181 -13.62 -10.59 -20.63
N ALA A 182 -14.47 -11.52 -20.17
CA ALA A 182 -14.13 -12.93 -20.05
C ALA A 182 -13.77 -13.55 -21.42
N LYS A 183 -14.63 -13.34 -22.43
CA LYS A 183 -14.38 -13.83 -23.79
C LYS A 183 -13.11 -13.22 -24.41
N MET A 184 -12.91 -11.93 -24.21
CA MET A 184 -11.73 -11.23 -24.70
C MET A 184 -10.47 -11.80 -24.08
N ALA A 185 -10.42 -11.96 -22.75
CA ALA A 185 -9.26 -12.49 -22.03
C ALA A 185 -8.94 -13.92 -22.50
N THR A 186 -9.92 -14.82 -22.53
CA THR A 186 -9.71 -16.22 -22.97
C THR A 186 -9.29 -16.32 -24.43
N SER A 187 -9.75 -15.41 -25.30
CA SER A 187 -9.33 -15.37 -26.71
C SER A 187 -7.86 -15.01 -26.95
N LEU A 188 -7.16 -14.50 -25.93
CA LEU A 188 -5.74 -14.17 -26.02
C LEU A 188 -4.83 -15.40 -25.88
N ASP A 189 -5.39 -16.56 -25.57
CA ASP A 189 -4.71 -17.86 -25.57
C ASP A 189 -3.35 -17.84 -24.86
N THR A 190 -3.38 -17.58 -23.54
CA THR A 190 -2.18 -17.53 -22.70
C THR A 190 -1.66 -18.91 -22.31
N GLY A 191 -2.49 -19.96 -22.48
CA GLY A 191 -2.19 -21.32 -22.05
C GLY A 191 -2.16 -21.50 -20.52
N VAL A 192 -2.73 -20.55 -19.75
CA VAL A 192 -2.89 -20.62 -18.29
C VAL A 192 -4.30 -20.13 -17.91
N PRO A 193 -4.85 -20.57 -16.76
CA PRO A 193 -6.17 -20.13 -16.31
C PRO A 193 -6.27 -18.61 -16.06
N TRP A 194 -7.47 -18.08 -16.31
CA TRP A 194 -7.82 -16.70 -16.00
C TRP A 194 -8.66 -16.61 -14.73
N VAL A 195 -8.53 -15.50 -14.02
CA VAL A 195 -9.20 -15.19 -12.74
C VAL A 195 -9.99 -13.88 -12.86
N MET A 196 -11.13 -13.83 -12.20
CA MET A 196 -11.85 -12.60 -11.83
C MET A 196 -12.11 -12.61 -10.32
N CYS A 197 -11.55 -11.63 -9.59
CA CYS A 197 -11.79 -11.50 -8.17
C CYS A 197 -13.09 -10.73 -7.88
N GLN A 198 -13.78 -11.09 -6.78
CA GLN A 198 -15.05 -10.48 -6.36
C GLN A 198 -16.10 -10.40 -7.48
N GLN A 199 -16.18 -11.47 -8.31
CA GLN A 199 -17.14 -11.59 -9.39
C GLN A 199 -17.93 -12.88 -9.21
N GLY A 200 -19.07 -12.79 -8.50
CA GLY A 200 -19.88 -13.94 -8.13
C GLY A 200 -20.47 -14.72 -9.31
N ASP A 201 -20.57 -14.11 -10.47
CA ASP A 201 -21.08 -14.70 -11.72
C ASP A 201 -20.01 -14.72 -12.84
N ALA A 202 -18.74 -14.81 -12.48
CA ALA A 202 -17.67 -14.92 -13.46
C ALA A 202 -17.94 -16.09 -14.42
N PRO A 203 -17.96 -15.84 -15.76
CA PRO A 203 -18.32 -16.88 -16.74
C PRO A 203 -17.23 -17.95 -16.83
N ASP A 204 -17.63 -19.19 -17.11
CA ASP A 204 -16.68 -20.26 -17.41
C ASP A 204 -15.85 -19.96 -18.66
N PRO A 205 -14.56 -20.32 -18.69
CA PRO A 205 -13.78 -21.07 -17.69
C PRO A 205 -13.05 -20.18 -16.66
N ILE A 206 -13.45 -18.94 -16.46
CA ILE A 206 -12.76 -18.02 -15.55
C ILE A 206 -13.03 -18.41 -14.08
N ILE A 207 -11.96 -18.52 -13.30
CA ILE A 207 -12.05 -18.82 -11.89
C ILE A 207 -12.47 -17.55 -11.14
N ASN A 208 -13.60 -17.59 -10.41
CA ASN A 208 -13.95 -16.51 -9.50
C ASN A 208 -13.25 -16.70 -8.16
N THR A 209 -12.77 -15.60 -7.58
CA THR A 209 -11.98 -15.62 -6.35
C THR A 209 -12.48 -14.59 -5.34
N CYS A 210 -12.03 -14.72 -4.09
CA CYS A 210 -12.41 -13.84 -2.99
C CYS A 210 -11.31 -12.82 -2.68
N ASN A 211 -11.71 -11.60 -2.30
CA ASN A 211 -10.87 -10.58 -1.69
C ASN A 211 -11.46 -10.19 -0.33
N GLY A 212 -10.62 -9.92 0.67
CA GLY A 212 -11.08 -9.48 1.98
C GLY A 212 -10.15 -9.85 3.12
N PHE A 213 -10.54 -9.47 4.34
CA PHE A 213 -9.86 -9.90 5.56
C PHE A 213 -10.11 -11.37 5.89
N TYR A 214 -11.23 -11.93 5.41
CA TYR A 214 -11.66 -13.31 5.63
C TYR A 214 -12.34 -13.84 4.38
N CYS A 215 -11.97 -15.04 3.94
CA CYS A 215 -12.56 -15.74 2.80
C CYS A 215 -12.89 -17.21 3.11
N ASP A 216 -12.91 -17.59 4.39
CA ASP A 216 -13.23 -18.95 4.81
C ASP A 216 -14.66 -19.38 4.42
N GLN A 217 -15.60 -18.42 4.34
CA GLN A 217 -16.99 -18.67 3.93
C GLN A 217 -17.22 -18.56 2.42
N PHE A 218 -16.20 -18.13 1.64
CA PHE A 218 -16.33 -18.03 0.20
C PHE A 218 -16.58 -19.40 -0.44
N THR A 219 -17.46 -19.43 -1.42
CA THR A 219 -17.72 -20.61 -2.25
C THR A 219 -17.58 -20.23 -3.71
N PRO A 220 -16.82 -20.97 -4.53
CA PRO A 220 -16.76 -20.78 -5.97
C PRO A 220 -18.15 -20.85 -6.60
N ASN A 221 -18.37 -20.17 -7.72
CA ASN A 221 -19.66 -20.14 -8.41
C ASN A 221 -19.94 -21.40 -9.26
N SER A 222 -19.03 -22.36 -9.29
CA SER A 222 -19.16 -23.65 -9.93
C SER A 222 -18.48 -24.74 -9.09
N ASN A 223 -19.03 -25.95 -9.14
CA ASN A 223 -18.45 -27.14 -8.51
C ASN A 223 -17.23 -27.70 -9.25
N THR A 224 -16.80 -27.05 -10.31
CA THR A 224 -15.57 -27.37 -11.07
C THR A 224 -14.42 -26.42 -10.76
N LYS A 225 -14.65 -25.35 -10.03
CA LYS A 225 -13.66 -24.30 -9.73
C LYS A 225 -13.09 -24.46 -8.33
N PRO A 226 -11.78 -24.24 -8.12
CA PRO A 226 -11.14 -24.30 -6.81
C PRO A 226 -11.46 -23.07 -5.97
N LYS A 227 -11.39 -23.23 -4.64
CA LYS A 227 -11.53 -22.14 -3.69
C LYS A 227 -10.21 -21.39 -3.56
N MET A 228 -10.19 -20.13 -4.03
CA MET A 228 -9.00 -19.28 -4.10
C MET A 228 -9.23 -17.90 -3.49
N TRP A 229 -8.19 -17.34 -2.88
CA TRP A 229 -8.18 -16.04 -2.22
C TRP A 229 -7.10 -15.15 -2.85
N THR A 230 -7.49 -14.19 -3.65
CA THR A 230 -6.58 -13.33 -4.42
C THR A 230 -6.13 -12.09 -3.67
N GLU A 231 -6.89 -11.62 -2.68
CA GLU A 231 -6.45 -10.55 -1.79
C GLU A 231 -6.82 -10.87 -0.34
N ASN A 232 -5.86 -11.43 0.40
CA ASN A 232 -5.89 -11.51 1.84
C ASN A 232 -5.23 -10.27 2.41
N TRP A 233 -6.01 -9.31 2.84
CA TRP A 233 -5.50 -8.01 3.28
C TRP A 233 -4.70 -8.13 4.57
N SER A 234 -3.37 -8.10 4.46
CA SER A 234 -2.42 -8.26 5.57
C SER A 234 -2.41 -7.11 6.57
N GLY A 235 -2.91 -5.97 6.17
CA GLY A 235 -3.12 -4.74 6.92
C GLY A 235 -4.09 -3.84 6.18
N TRP A 236 -3.76 -2.54 6.03
CA TRP A 236 -4.53 -1.59 5.24
C TRP A 236 -3.65 -0.42 4.79
N PHE A 237 -4.09 0.33 3.80
CA PHE A 237 -3.39 1.53 3.33
C PHE A 237 -3.57 2.72 4.28
N LEU A 238 -2.64 3.66 4.20
CA LEU A 238 -2.63 4.90 4.96
C LEU A 238 -3.10 6.08 4.10
N SER A 239 -3.89 6.98 4.68
CA SER A 239 -4.21 8.28 4.08
C SER A 239 -3.55 9.41 4.87
N PHE A 240 -3.18 10.49 4.19
CA PHE A 240 -2.81 11.73 4.89
C PHE A 240 -3.94 12.19 5.79
N GLY A 241 -3.65 12.52 7.05
CA GLY A 241 -4.62 12.80 8.10
C GLY A 241 -5.24 11.55 8.75
N GLY A 242 -4.85 10.35 8.33
CA GLY A 242 -5.30 9.08 8.89
C GLY A 242 -4.35 8.51 9.95
N ALA A 243 -4.90 7.75 10.90
CA ALA A 243 -4.11 6.93 11.81
C ALA A 243 -3.67 5.64 11.13
N ALA A 244 -2.46 5.16 11.43
CA ALA A 244 -1.86 4.01 10.77
C ALA A 244 -2.58 2.71 11.17
N PRO A 245 -3.10 1.92 10.21
CA PRO A 245 -3.68 0.61 10.48
C PRO A 245 -2.61 -0.39 10.96
N SER A 246 -3.03 -1.36 11.79
CA SER A 246 -2.15 -2.45 12.22
C SER A 246 -2.99 -3.70 12.45
N ARG A 247 -2.75 -4.76 11.68
CA ARG A 247 -3.43 -6.04 11.82
C ARG A 247 -2.57 -7.01 12.62
N PRO A 248 -3.04 -7.51 13.80
CA PRO A 248 -2.30 -8.52 14.55
C PRO A 248 -2.03 -9.77 13.74
N VAL A 249 -0.84 -10.32 13.89
CA VAL A 249 -0.47 -11.52 13.13
C VAL A 249 -1.28 -12.75 13.55
N GLU A 250 -1.72 -12.82 14.79
CA GLU A 250 -2.58 -13.90 15.31
C GLU A 250 -3.92 -13.94 14.55
N ASP A 251 -4.50 -12.78 14.26
CA ASP A 251 -5.72 -12.68 13.46
C ASP A 251 -5.48 -13.04 11.99
N LEU A 252 -4.38 -12.55 11.40
CA LEU A 252 -4.03 -12.89 10.03
C LEU A 252 -3.75 -14.40 9.88
N ALA A 253 -3.01 -14.99 10.80
CA ALA A 253 -2.75 -16.43 10.85
C ALA A 253 -4.05 -17.24 11.04
N PHE A 254 -4.96 -16.79 11.91
CA PHE A 254 -6.28 -17.36 12.08
C PHE A 254 -7.05 -17.38 10.75
N ALA A 255 -7.11 -16.22 10.06
CA ALA A 255 -7.83 -16.11 8.79
C ALA A 255 -7.29 -17.07 7.73
N VAL A 256 -5.95 -17.19 7.62
CA VAL A 256 -5.28 -18.11 6.69
C VAL A 256 -5.60 -19.57 7.05
N ALA A 257 -5.41 -19.96 8.31
CA ALA A 257 -5.68 -21.34 8.74
C ALA A 257 -7.17 -21.71 8.55
N ARG A 258 -8.09 -20.80 8.84
CA ARG A 258 -9.54 -20.97 8.58
C ARG A 258 -9.85 -21.17 7.10
N PHE A 259 -9.18 -20.47 6.23
CA PHE A 259 -9.37 -20.59 4.78
C PHE A 259 -8.99 -22.01 4.29
N PHE A 260 -7.83 -22.52 4.72
CA PHE A 260 -7.41 -23.88 4.40
C PHE A 260 -8.25 -24.93 5.13
N GLN A 261 -8.67 -24.68 6.36
CA GLN A 261 -9.60 -25.52 7.10
C GLN A 261 -10.88 -25.78 6.29
N ARG A 262 -11.34 -24.80 5.52
CA ARG A 262 -12.64 -24.86 4.80
C ARG A 262 -12.48 -25.03 3.29
N GLY A 263 -11.43 -25.69 2.85
CA GLY A 263 -11.28 -26.15 1.48
C GLY A 263 -10.45 -25.25 0.56
N GLY A 264 -9.85 -24.19 1.05
CA GLY A 264 -8.96 -23.35 0.24
C GLY A 264 -7.69 -24.08 -0.19
N THR A 265 -7.12 -23.69 -1.34
CA THR A 265 -5.84 -24.24 -1.85
C THR A 265 -4.92 -23.21 -2.47
N PHE A 266 -5.39 -22.00 -2.66
CA PHE A 266 -4.59 -20.86 -3.09
C PHE A 266 -4.96 -19.63 -2.26
N GLN A 267 -4.00 -18.99 -1.59
CA GLN A 267 -4.22 -17.72 -0.92
C GLN A 267 -3.07 -16.76 -1.24
N ASN A 268 -3.38 -15.47 -1.35
CA ASN A 268 -2.42 -14.40 -1.64
C ASN A 268 -2.51 -13.30 -0.60
N TYR A 269 -1.38 -12.97 0.02
CA TYR A 269 -1.29 -11.79 0.89
C TYR A 269 -1.26 -10.51 0.07
N TYR A 270 -2.26 -9.70 0.21
CA TYR A 270 -2.30 -8.34 -0.32
C TYR A 270 -2.12 -7.34 0.83
N MET A 271 -0.97 -6.76 1.07
CA MET A 271 0.34 -6.88 0.44
C MET A 271 1.25 -7.83 1.23
N TYR A 272 2.21 -8.45 0.57
CA TYR A 272 3.36 -9.09 1.24
C TYR A 272 4.52 -8.10 1.41
N HIS A 273 4.71 -7.21 0.43
CA HIS A 273 5.49 -5.97 0.50
C HIS A 273 4.69 -4.85 -0.18
N GLY A 274 4.30 -3.84 0.57
CA GLY A 274 3.53 -2.73 0.03
C GLY A 274 4.36 -1.74 -0.75
N GLY A 275 5.49 -1.31 -0.20
CA GLY A 275 6.42 -0.38 -0.83
C GLY A 275 6.02 1.08 -0.73
N THR A 276 6.47 1.88 -1.69
CA THR A 276 6.36 3.34 -1.73
C THR A 276 5.62 3.80 -2.99
N ASN A 277 4.66 4.70 -2.84
CA ASN A 277 4.01 5.38 -3.94
C ASN A 277 4.92 6.55 -4.42
N PHE A 278 5.90 6.23 -5.24
CA PHE A 278 6.77 7.24 -5.85
C PHE A 278 6.01 8.12 -6.83
N ASP A 279 6.60 9.26 -7.18
CA ASP A 279 6.00 10.24 -8.09
C ASP A 279 4.61 10.69 -7.59
N ARG A 280 3.67 10.90 -8.49
CA ARG A 280 2.27 11.19 -8.21
C ARG A 280 1.37 9.95 -8.40
N SER A 281 1.91 8.75 -8.08
CA SER A 281 1.22 7.48 -8.33
C SER A 281 0.11 7.15 -7.33
N THR A 282 0.01 7.86 -6.21
CA THR A 282 -1.08 7.66 -5.24
C THR A 282 -2.43 8.02 -5.82
N GLY A 283 -3.42 7.19 -5.57
CA GLY A 283 -4.82 7.48 -5.86
C GLY A 283 -5.56 8.10 -4.67
N GLY A 284 -6.83 7.98 -4.70
CA GLY A 284 -7.55 8.32 -3.52
C GLY A 284 -8.84 9.11 -3.65
N PRO A 285 -8.87 10.37 -3.33
CA PRO A 285 -7.79 11.29 -2.91
C PRO A 285 -7.20 11.00 -1.52
N PHE A 286 -6.06 11.65 -1.24
CA PHE A 286 -5.37 11.69 0.05
C PHE A 286 -4.65 10.40 0.49
N ILE A 287 -4.50 9.39 -0.35
CA ILE A 287 -3.67 8.22 0.01
C ILE A 287 -2.22 8.67 0.19
N ALA A 288 -1.58 8.17 1.25
CA ALA A 288 -0.23 8.58 1.63
C ALA A 288 0.83 8.01 0.69
N THR A 289 2.03 8.59 0.72
CA THR A 289 3.18 8.14 -0.06
C THR A 289 3.66 6.77 0.42
N SER A 290 3.64 6.51 1.73
CA SER A 290 3.89 5.17 2.23
C SER A 290 2.74 4.22 1.89
N TYR A 291 3.06 3.12 1.21
CA TYR A 291 2.15 2.01 0.99
C TYR A 291 2.59 0.78 1.80
N ASP A 292 3.12 1.02 2.98
CA ASP A 292 3.63 -0.01 3.90
C ASP A 292 2.63 -1.15 4.15
N TYR A 293 1.34 -0.83 4.20
CA TYR A 293 0.20 -1.76 4.33
C TYR A 293 0.23 -2.63 5.60
N ASP A 294 1.11 -2.36 6.54
CA ASP A 294 1.44 -3.24 7.68
C ASP A 294 1.88 -4.65 7.22
N ALA A 295 2.49 -4.73 6.04
CA ALA A 295 2.86 -5.95 5.35
C ALA A 295 3.97 -6.75 6.07
N PRO A 296 4.10 -8.07 5.80
CA PRO A 296 5.19 -8.90 6.36
C PRO A 296 6.61 -8.42 6.02
N ILE A 297 6.80 -7.79 4.86
CA ILE A 297 8.00 -7.04 4.52
C ILE A 297 7.61 -5.57 4.48
N ASP A 298 8.25 -4.73 5.29
CA ASP A 298 7.91 -3.32 5.42
C ASP A 298 8.31 -2.49 4.18
N GLU A 299 7.89 -1.21 4.14
CA GLU A 299 8.17 -0.28 3.05
C GLU A 299 9.67 -0.22 2.67
N TYR A 300 10.57 -0.42 3.64
CA TYR A 300 12.01 -0.33 3.49
C TYR A 300 12.67 -1.66 3.10
N GLY A 301 11.89 -2.72 2.92
CA GLY A 301 12.37 -4.06 2.60
C GLY A 301 12.85 -4.86 3.81
N ILE A 302 12.60 -4.40 5.04
CA ILE A 302 12.94 -5.13 6.26
C ILE A 302 11.79 -6.07 6.63
N ILE A 303 12.08 -7.31 7.00
CA ILE A 303 11.05 -8.24 7.48
C ILE A 303 10.47 -7.76 8.80
N ARG A 304 9.15 -7.73 8.87
CA ARG A 304 8.37 -7.31 10.04
C ARG A 304 8.12 -8.50 10.97
N GLN A 305 8.86 -8.55 12.04
CA GLN A 305 8.68 -9.60 13.05
C GLN A 305 7.75 -9.13 14.19
N PRO A 306 6.87 -10.03 14.72
CA PRO A 306 6.77 -11.46 14.45
C PRO A 306 5.91 -11.84 13.23
N LYS A 307 5.35 -10.87 12.50
CA LYS A 307 4.39 -11.13 11.43
C LYS A 307 4.96 -12.06 10.36
N TRP A 308 6.12 -11.74 9.81
CA TRP A 308 6.76 -12.55 8.77
C TRP A 308 7.09 -13.97 9.28
N GLY A 309 7.69 -14.08 10.46
CA GLY A 309 8.13 -15.38 11.00
C GLY A 309 6.97 -16.30 11.40
N HIS A 310 5.93 -15.73 12.03
CA HIS A 310 4.76 -16.52 12.41
C HIS A 310 3.97 -17.01 11.18
N LEU A 311 3.85 -16.18 10.14
CA LEU A 311 3.23 -16.59 8.87
C LEU A 311 4.05 -17.68 8.18
N LYS A 312 5.40 -17.59 8.20
CA LYS A 312 6.28 -18.65 7.72
C LYS A 312 5.98 -19.99 8.41
N ASP A 313 5.81 -19.99 9.73
CA ASP A 313 5.44 -21.18 10.49
C ASP A 313 4.06 -21.72 10.09
N VAL A 314 3.07 -20.83 9.86
CA VAL A 314 1.75 -21.19 9.34
C VAL A 314 1.88 -21.86 7.96
N HIS A 315 2.69 -21.31 7.05
CA HIS A 315 2.90 -21.87 5.72
C HIS A 315 3.50 -23.29 5.81
N LYS A 316 4.51 -23.48 6.66
CA LYS A 316 5.09 -24.80 6.90
C LYS A 316 4.07 -25.79 7.44
N ALA A 317 3.23 -25.39 8.41
CA ALA A 317 2.18 -26.24 8.95
C ALA A 317 1.14 -26.62 7.90
N ILE A 318 0.74 -25.69 7.03
CA ILE A 318 -0.16 -25.97 5.89
C ILE A 318 0.51 -26.94 4.90
N LYS A 319 1.79 -26.75 4.58
CA LYS A 319 2.54 -27.63 3.67
C LYS A 319 2.69 -29.06 4.21
N LEU A 320 2.81 -29.24 5.53
CA LEU A 320 2.74 -30.59 6.15
C LEU A 320 1.39 -31.28 5.93
N CYS A 321 0.33 -30.52 5.72
CA CYS A 321 -1.01 -31.03 5.42
C CYS A 321 -1.29 -31.19 3.92
N GLU A 322 -0.38 -30.78 3.01
CA GLU A 322 -0.65 -30.63 1.57
C GLU A 322 -1.21 -31.89 0.93
N GLU A 323 -0.61 -33.07 1.23
CA GLU A 323 -1.07 -34.35 0.68
C GLU A 323 -2.56 -34.62 0.98
N ALA A 324 -2.98 -34.36 2.22
CA ALA A 324 -4.38 -34.52 2.63
C ALA A 324 -5.27 -33.45 2.01
N LEU A 325 -4.82 -32.20 1.98
CA LEU A 325 -5.58 -31.05 1.46
C LEU A 325 -5.93 -31.19 -0.02
N ILE A 326 -5.03 -31.74 -0.82
CA ILE A 326 -5.24 -31.90 -2.27
C ILE A 326 -5.98 -33.20 -2.62
N ALA A 327 -6.00 -34.19 -1.72
CA ALA A 327 -6.56 -35.49 -1.97
C ALA A 327 -8.10 -35.53 -1.88
N THR A 328 -8.66 -34.76 -0.94
CA THR A 328 -10.12 -34.84 -0.63
C THR A 328 -10.65 -33.50 -0.11
N ASP A 329 -11.97 -33.36 -0.12
CA ASP A 329 -12.65 -32.26 0.56
C ASP A 329 -12.70 -32.47 2.09
N PRO A 330 -12.77 -31.39 2.89
CA PRO A 330 -12.84 -31.50 4.32
C PRO A 330 -14.20 -32.02 4.81
N LYS A 331 -14.19 -32.91 5.79
CA LYS A 331 -15.37 -33.22 6.59
C LYS A 331 -15.42 -32.29 7.80
N ILE A 332 -16.33 -31.33 7.80
CA ILE A 332 -16.47 -30.35 8.88
C ILE A 332 -17.51 -30.86 9.88
N THR A 333 -17.14 -30.84 11.17
CA THR A 333 -18.02 -31.25 12.28
C THR A 333 -17.97 -30.22 13.40
N SER A 334 -19.11 -30.01 14.06
CA SER A 334 -19.16 -29.17 15.26
C SER A 334 -18.61 -29.93 16.46
N LEU A 335 -17.78 -29.25 17.25
CA LEU A 335 -17.31 -29.72 18.56
C LEU A 335 -18.01 -29.00 19.72
N GLY A 336 -19.04 -28.22 19.43
CA GLY A 336 -19.81 -27.41 20.37
C GLY A 336 -19.99 -25.98 19.83
N PRO A 337 -20.63 -25.09 20.60
CA PRO A 337 -20.82 -23.70 20.20
C PRO A 337 -19.46 -23.00 19.89
N ASN A 338 -19.32 -22.39 18.72
CA ASN A 338 -18.13 -21.71 18.25
C ASN A 338 -16.87 -22.62 18.09
N LEU A 339 -17.07 -23.94 18.00
CA LEU A 339 -16.01 -24.94 17.93
C LEU A 339 -16.21 -25.84 16.72
N GLU A 340 -15.19 -25.97 15.88
CA GLU A 340 -15.22 -26.78 14.66
C GLU A 340 -13.99 -27.68 14.54
N ALA A 341 -14.18 -28.88 14.02
CA ALA A 341 -13.11 -29.71 13.48
C ALA A 341 -13.35 -29.89 11.97
N ALA A 342 -12.29 -29.71 11.19
CA ALA A 342 -12.29 -30.12 9.77
C ALA A 342 -11.23 -31.19 9.59
N VAL A 343 -11.64 -32.32 8.98
CA VAL A 343 -10.77 -33.50 8.78
C VAL A 343 -10.68 -33.80 7.29
N TYR A 344 -9.45 -33.84 6.81
CA TYR A 344 -9.07 -34.32 5.48
C TYR A 344 -8.49 -35.72 5.64
N LYS A 345 -9.17 -36.75 5.17
CA LYS A 345 -8.73 -38.12 5.36
C LYS A 345 -9.02 -38.99 4.13
N THR A 346 -7.99 -39.66 3.67
CA THR A 346 -8.11 -40.68 2.62
C THR A 346 -7.03 -41.76 2.86
N GLY A 347 -7.46 -43.03 2.96
CA GLY A 347 -6.53 -44.12 3.29
C GLY A 347 -5.73 -43.85 4.58
N SER A 348 -4.41 -43.82 4.47
CA SER A 348 -3.46 -43.53 5.56
C SER A 348 -3.20 -42.04 5.79
N VAL A 349 -3.58 -41.18 4.84
CA VAL A 349 -3.31 -39.73 4.91
C VAL A 349 -4.40 -39.02 5.70
N CYS A 350 -4.02 -38.22 6.68
CA CYS A 350 -4.95 -37.50 7.54
C CYS A 350 -4.35 -36.16 7.99
N ALA A 351 -5.12 -35.09 7.83
CA ALA A 351 -4.86 -33.79 8.44
C ALA A 351 -6.14 -33.23 9.07
N ALA A 352 -6.00 -32.55 10.20
CA ALA A 352 -7.12 -31.95 10.90
C ALA A 352 -6.85 -30.50 11.30
N PHE A 353 -7.91 -29.72 11.33
CA PHE A 353 -7.90 -28.34 11.81
C PHE A 353 -8.97 -28.21 12.90
N LEU A 354 -8.56 -27.77 14.09
CA LEU A 354 -9.46 -27.52 15.21
C LEU A 354 -9.57 -26.03 15.47
N ALA A 355 -10.75 -25.47 15.30
CA ALA A 355 -10.97 -24.03 15.41
C ALA A 355 -11.83 -23.68 16.62
N ASN A 356 -11.44 -22.62 17.32
CA ASN A 356 -12.24 -21.89 18.28
C ASN A 356 -12.51 -20.49 17.72
N VAL A 357 -13.73 -20.24 17.27
CA VAL A 357 -14.15 -18.94 16.72
C VAL A 357 -14.80 -18.04 17.78
N ASP A 358 -14.81 -18.45 19.03
CA ASP A 358 -15.23 -17.60 20.15
C ASP A 358 -14.23 -16.43 20.30
N THR A 359 -14.77 -15.24 20.55
CA THR A 359 -13.97 -14.01 20.65
C THR A 359 -13.50 -13.69 22.07
N LYS A 360 -13.89 -14.49 23.05
CA LYS A 360 -13.65 -14.21 24.49
C LYS A 360 -13.01 -15.35 25.22
N SER A 361 -13.48 -16.60 24.99
CA SER A 361 -13.21 -17.72 25.88
C SER A 361 -12.36 -18.81 25.22
N ASP A 362 -11.25 -19.14 25.85
CA ASP A 362 -10.50 -20.35 25.53
C ASP A 362 -11.36 -21.59 25.85
N LYS A 363 -11.19 -22.66 25.11
CA LYS A 363 -11.93 -23.91 25.27
C LYS A 363 -11.01 -25.12 25.24
N THR A 364 -11.41 -26.17 25.93
CA THR A 364 -10.82 -27.48 25.80
C THR A 364 -11.81 -28.41 25.12
N VAL A 365 -11.37 -29.10 24.06
CA VAL A 365 -12.21 -29.99 23.26
C VAL A 365 -11.64 -31.42 23.26
N ASN A 366 -12.50 -32.41 23.14
CA ASN A 366 -12.12 -33.77 22.83
C ASN A 366 -12.27 -34.03 21.34
N PHE A 367 -11.17 -34.47 20.72
CA PHE A 367 -11.13 -34.85 19.32
C PHE A 367 -10.36 -36.16 19.17
N SER A 368 -10.96 -37.18 18.55
CA SER A 368 -10.36 -38.51 18.33
C SER A 368 -9.72 -39.12 19.60
N GLY A 369 -10.37 -38.93 20.75
CA GLY A 369 -9.93 -39.47 22.03
C GLY A 369 -8.84 -38.67 22.75
N ASN A 370 -8.37 -37.57 22.18
CA ASN A 370 -7.39 -36.66 22.81
C ASN A 370 -8.06 -35.34 23.22
N SER A 371 -7.49 -34.69 24.23
CA SER A 371 -7.92 -33.39 24.73
C SER A 371 -7.03 -32.29 24.17
N TYR A 372 -7.62 -31.21 23.64
CA TYR A 372 -6.91 -30.06 23.03
C TYR A 372 -7.39 -28.76 23.63
N HIS A 373 -6.46 -27.95 24.10
CA HIS A 373 -6.74 -26.58 24.51
C HIS A 373 -6.67 -25.62 23.30
N LEU A 374 -7.78 -24.96 23.03
CA LEU A 374 -7.95 -24.02 21.91
C LEU A 374 -8.13 -22.60 22.46
N PRO A 375 -7.12 -21.72 22.34
CA PRO A 375 -7.31 -20.30 22.63
C PRO A 375 -8.46 -19.69 21.84
N ALA A 376 -9.13 -18.70 22.40
CA ALA A 376 -10.13 -17.95 21.68
C ALA A 376 -9.58 -17.36 20.39
N TRP A 377 -10.38 -17.36 19.30
CA TRP A 377 -9.97 -16.86 17.98
C TRP A 377 -8.69 -17.49 17.46
N SER A 378 -8.65 -18.84 17.48
CA SER A 378 -7.50 -19.59 17.00
C SER A 378 -7.86 -20.87 16.27
N VAL A 379 -6.91 -21.37 15.49
CA VAL A 379 -6.93 -22.67 14.84
C VAL A 379 -5.69 -23.46 15.22
N SER A 380 -5.85 -24.71 15.65
CA SER A 380 -4.77 -25.69 15.75
C SER A 380 -4.71 -26.54 14.50
N ILE A 381 -3.50 -26.70 13.94
CA ILE A 381 -3.21 -27.49 12.74
C ILE A 381 -2.56 -28.80 13.16
N LEU A 382 -3.15 -29.93 12.75
CA LEU A 382 -2.71 -31.28 13.08
C LEU A 382 -2.42 -32.06 11.79
N PRO A 383 -1.18 -32.10 11.30
CA PRO A 383 -0.85 -32.76 10.03
C PRO A 383 -1.03 -34.28 10.01
N ASP A 384 -1.15 -34.90 11.18
CA ASP A 384 -1.36 -36.33 11.37
C ASP A 384 -2.71 -36.67 12.06
N CYS A 385 -3.62 -35.70 12.15
CA CYS A 385 -4.87 -35.77 12.90
C CYS A 385 -4.73 -36.01 14.41
N LYS A 386 -3.54 -35.91 14.98
CA LYS A 386 -3.26 -36.22 16.38
C LYS A 386 -2.43 -35.16 17.09
N ASN A 387 -1.30 -34.78 16.52
CA ASN A 387 -0.34 -33.88 17.15
C ASN A 387 -0.49 -32.45 16.59
N VAL A 388 -0.49 -31.47 17.49
CA VAL A 388 -0.57 -30.05 17.10
C VAL A 388 0.81 -29.60 16.62
N ALA A 389 0.92 -29.26 15.33
CA ALA A 389 2.12 -28.67 14.76
C ALA A 389 2.17 -27.15 14.99
N LEU A 390 1.01 -26.50 14.98
CA LEU A 390 0.91 -25.06 15.16
C LEU A 390 -0.47 -24.67 15.71
N ASN A 391 -0.52 -23.64 16.56
CA ASN A 391 -1.74 -22.91 16.89
C ASN A 391 -1.54 -21.44 16.52
N THR A 392 -2.51 -20.86 15.79
CA THR A 392 -2.40 -19.51 15.22
C THR A 392 -2.27 -18.38 16.24
N ALA A 393 -2.70 -18.60 17.49
CA ALA A 393 -2.56 -17.64 18.58
C ALA A 393 -1.27 -17.80 19.39
N LYS A 394 -0.46 -18.83 19.09
CA LYS A 394 0.79 -19.12 19.82
C LYS A 394 1.99 -18.86 18.91
N ILE A 395 2.61 -17.71 19.12
CA ILE A 395 3.72 -17.22 18.28
C ILE A 395 5.03 -17.79 18.79
N ASN A 396 5.71 -18.62 18.00
CA ASN A 396 7.05 -19.17 18.30
C ASN A 396 8.18 -18.32 17.74
N SER A 397 7.90 -17.49 16.73
CA SER A 397 8.90 -16.61 16.10
C SER A 397 9.26 -15.42 16.99
N ALA A 398 10.50 -14.96 16.88
CA ALA A 398 10.94 -13.77 17.57
C ALA A 398 10.21 -12.51 17.10
N SER A 399 9.92 -11.60 18.02
CA SER A 399 9.56 -10.21 17.70
C SER A 399 10.84 -9.40 17.51
N ALA A 400 10.81 -8.42 16.60
CA ALA A 400 11.92 -7.52 16.34
C ALA A 400 11.48 -6.06 16.44
N ILE A 401 12.31 -5.24 17.06
CA ILE A 401 12.11 -3.79 17.04
C ILE A 401 13.08 -3.21 16.03
N SER A 402 12.54 -2.60 14.98
CA SER A 402 13.29 -1.71 14.11
C SER A 402 13.04 -0.25 14.50
N SER A 403 14.07 0.56 14.43
CA SER A 403 14.02 1.98 14.75
C SER A 403 14.74 2.80 13.68
N PHE A 404 14.35 4.05 13.55
CA PHE A 404 15.12 5.01 12.76
C PHE A 404 16.16 5.66 13.65
N VAL A 405 17.39 5.69 13.17
CA VAL A 405 18.50 6.39 13.81
C VAL A 405 18.84 7.58 12.94
N THR A 406 18.69 8.77 13.50
CA THR A 406 19.07 10.01 12.82
C THR A 406 20.59 10.03 12.63
N GLU A 407 21.02 10.23 11.41
CA GLU A 407 22.44 10.35 11.10
C GLU A 407 22.92 11.75 11.50
N PRO A 408 23.96 11.85 12.34
CA PRO A 408 24.54 13.15 12.65
C PRO A 408 25.09 13.78 11.37
N SER A 409 24.73 15.02 11.09
CA SER A 409 25.40 15.73 10.03
C SER A 409 26.88 15.88 10.41
N LYS A 410 27.80 15.63 9.49
CA LYS A 410 29.26 15.79 9.74
C LYS A 410 29.67 17.17 10.24
N GLU A 411 28.72 18.12 10.29
CA GLU A 411 28.92 19.52 10.63
C GLU A 411 28.17 19.96 11.89
N ASP A 412 27.49 19.06 12.64
CA ASP A 412 26.81 19.39 13.90
C ASP A 412 27.74 19.76 15.08
N ILE A 413 29.02 19.95 14.81
CA ILE A 413 30.00 20.44 15.79
C ILE A 413 30.19 21.96 15.61
N GLY A 414 29.12 22.73 15.64
CA GLY A 414 29.21 24.19 15.75
C GLY A 414 28.24 24.99 14.92
N SER A 415 27.28 25.56 15.59
CA SER A 415 26.40 26.70 15.26
C SER A 415 25.20 26.47 14.32
N LEU A 416 24.05 27.02 14.78
CA LEU A 416 22.81 27.21 14.03
C LEU A 416 22.98 27.91 12.66
N GLU A 417 24.07 28.63 12.45
CA GLU A 417 24.37 29.32 11.19
C GLU A 417 24.85 28.37 10.07
N ALA A 418 25.48 27.25 10.41
CA ALA A 418 26.00 26.30 9.42
C ALA A 418 24.89 25.55 8.67
N SER A 419 23.72 25.31 9.29
CA SER A 419 22.62 24.60 8.66
C SER A 419 21.85 25.44 7.63
N SER A 420 21.81 26.75 7.79
CA SER A 420 21.13 27.68 6.86
C SER A 420 21.93 27.89 5.56
N SER A 421 23.25 27.76 5.61
CA SER A 421 24.15 28.01 4.46
C SER A 421 24.07 26.92 3.36
N LYS A 422 23.37 25.80 3.63
CA LYS A 422 23.24 24.67 2.70
C LYS A 422 22.08 24.79 1.71
N TRP A 423 21.11 25.65 1.99
CA TRP A 423 19.86 25.71 1.25
C TRP A 423 19.85 26.86 0.24
N SER A 424 19.66 26.53 -1.02
CA SER A 424 19.31 27.47 -2.08
C SER A 424 17.79 27.43 -2.30
N TRP A 425 17.21 28.54 -2.77
CA TRP A 425 15.76 28.65 -2.88
C TRP A 425 15.30 29.48 -4.09
N ILE A 426 14.07 29.24 -4.53
CA ILE A 426 13.35 30.03 -5.54
C ILE A 426 11.90 30.14 -5.10
N SER A 427 11.36 31.36 -5.01
CA SER A 427 9.93 31.54 -4.83
C SER A 427 9.17 31.22 -6.11
N GLU A 428 8.14 30.39 -6.02
CA GLU A 428 7.17 30.23 -7.10
C GLU A 428 6.36 31.51 -7.24
N PRO A 429 6.20 32.08 -8.44
CA PRO A 429 5.40 33.27 -8.60
C PRO A 429 3.91 32.97 -8.33
N VAL A 430 3.25 33.86 -7.57
CA VAL A 430 1.83 33.77 -7.31
C VAL A 430 1.04 34.11 -8.56
N GLY A 431 0.10 33.23 -8.91
CA GLY A 431 -0.79 33.41 -10.05
C GLY A 431 -0.14 33.05 -11.39
N ILE A 432 -0.59 33.72 -12.45
CA ILE A 432 -0.25 33.37 -13.81
C ILE A 432 1.15 33.87 -14.18
N SER A 433 2.02 32.99 -14.61
CA SER A 433 3.22 33.30 -15.37
C SER A 433 2.88 33.36 -16.89
N LYS A 434 3.59 34.12 -17.69
CA LYS A 434 3.20 34.42 -19.09
C LYS A 434 3.25 33.25 -20.08
N VAL A 435 3.50 32.02 -19.67
CA VAL A 435 3.66 30.85 -20.55
C VAL A 435 2.49 29.87 -20.36
N GLY A 436 1.82 29.48 -21.47
CA GLY A 436 0.81 28.43 -21.49
C GLY A 436 -0.53 28.80 -20.84
N THR A 437 -0.96 30.07 -20.92
CA THR A 437 -2.21 30.54 -20.31
C THR A 437 -3.41 30.35 -21.24
N LEU A 438 -4.55 29.96 -20.63
CA LEU A 438 -5.86 29.87 -21.26
C LEU A 438 -6.80 30.85 -20.58
N SER A 439 -7.56 31.66 -21.34
CA SER A 439 -8.61 32.50 -20.77
C SER A 439 -9.98 32.04 -21.24
N LYS A 440 -10.91 31.87 -20.28
CA LYS A 440 -12.27 31.44 -20.56
C LYS A 440 -13.25 32.06 -19.56
N THR A 441 -14.48 32.31 -20.02
CA THR A 441 -15.59 32.72 -19.17
C THR A 441 -16.11 31.51 -18.40
N GLY A 442 -16.32 31.69 -17.10
CA GLY A 442 -16.72 30.61 -16.18
C GLY A 442 -15.53 29.82 -15.58
N LEU A 443 -15.83 29.01 -14.60
CA LEU A 443 -14.86 28.19 -13.90
C LEU A 443 -14.63 26.85 -14.62
N LEU A 444 -13.37 26.48 -14.80
CA LEU A 444 -12.98 25.22 -15.45
C LEU A 444 -12.73 24.13 -14.40
N GLU A 445 -13.24 22.95 -14.66
CA GLU A 445 -12.97 21.75 -13.88
C GLU A 445 -11.49 21.32 -14.04
N GLN A 446 -10.85 20.93 -12.95
CA GLN A 446 -9.39 20.78 -12.90
C GLN A 446 -8.88 19.58 -13.71
N ILE A 447 -9.50 18.40 -13.60
CA ILE A 447 -9.03 17.18 -14.28
C ILE A 447 -9.09 17.36 -15.79
N ASN A 448 -10.22 17.91 -16.29
CA ASN A 448 -10.39 18.22 -17.71
C ASN A 448 -9.40 19.27 -18.22
N THR A 449 -8.94 20.17 -17.33
CA THR A 449 -8.03 21.25 -17.71
C THR A 449 -6.56 20.82 -17.65
N THR A 450 -6.18 20.13 -16.59
CA THR A 450 -4.78 19.72 -16.38
C THR A 450 -4.41 18.44 -17.13
N ALA A 451 -5.38 17.59 -17.45
CA ALA A 451 -5.18 16.24 -17.94
C ALA A 451 -4.16 15.45 -17.08
N ASP A 452 -4.20 15.67 -15.77
CA ASP A 452 -3.28 15.10 -14.77
C ASP A 452 -1.78 15.29 -15.07
N ARG A 453 -1.43 16.31 -15.85
CA ARG A 453 -0.02 16.65 -16.13
C ARG A 453 0.66 17.34 -14.96
N SER A 454 -0.11 17.87 -14.02
CA SER A 454 0.31 18.51 -12.78
C SER A 454 -0.80 18.39 -11.75
N ASP A 455 -0.45 18.40 -10.46
CA ASP A 455 -1.42 18.53 -9.37
C ASP A 455 -2.03 19.91 -9.28
N TYR A 456 -1.44 20.91 -9.94
CA TYR A 456 -1.71 22.33 -9.74
C TYR A 456 -2.48 22.95 -10.89
N LEU A 457 -3.52 23.73 -10.54
CA LEU A 457 -4.23 24.59 -11.49
C LEU A 457 -4.42 25.98 -10.89
N TRP A 458 -3.85 26.98 -11.54
CA TRP A 458 -4.07 28.38 -11.23
C TRP A 458 -5.34 28.90 -11.90
N TYR A 459 -6.15 29.63 -11.12
CA TYR A 459 -7.28 30.45 -11.55
C TYR A 459 -6.94 31.91 -11.20
N SER A 460 -6.89 32.82 -12.15
CA SER A 460 -6.55 34.21 -11.94
C SER A 460 -7.60 35.14 -12.50
N LEU A 461 -8.00 36.11 -11.71
CA LEU A 461 -9.00 37.12 -12.10
C LEU A 461 -8.53 38.49 -11.60
N SER A 462 -8.70 39.53 -12.46
CA SER A 462 -8.56 40.92 -12.04
C SER A 462 -9.93 41.58 -12.02
N ILE A 463 -10.25 42.24 -10.92
CA ILE A 463 -11.48 43.01 -10.75
C ILE A 463 -11.14 44.47 -10.48
N ASP A 464 -12.05 45.41 -10.88
CA ASP A 464 -11.87 46.82 -10.64
C ASP A 464 -13.08 47.32 -9.81
N LEU A 465 -12.83 47.70 -8.56
CA LEU A 465 -13.82 48.15 -7.61
C LEU A 465 -13.85 49.69 -7.60
N LYS A 466 -14.92 50.29 -8.08
CA LYS A 466 -15.05 51.75 -8.16
C LYS A 466 -15.13 52.42 -6.80
N ASP A 467 -15.73 51.72 -5.82
CA ASP A 467 -15.95 52.21 -4.46
C ASP A 467 -15.05 51.50 -3.46
N ASP A 468 -14.93 52.07 -2.26
CA ASP A 468 -14.30 51.40 -1.14
C ASP A 468 -14.99 50.06 -0.85
N PRO A 469 -14.26 48.94 -0.88
CA PRO A 469 -14.83 47.61 -0.68
C PRO A 469 -15.39 47.35 0.73
N GLY A 470 -15.00 48.16 1.72
CA GLY A 470 -15.33 47.94 3.12
C GLY A 470 -14.32 47.01 3.83
N SER A 471 -14.40 46.93 5.16
CA SER A 471 -13.44 46.24 6.00
C SER A 471 -13.81 44.79 6.38
N GLN A 472 -15.01 44.33 5.97
CA GLN A 472 -15.53 43.00 6.33
C GLN A 472 -15.74 42.09 5.12
N THR A 473 -14.94 42.27 4.07
CA THR A 473 -15.07 41.48 2.85
C THR A 473 -14.58 40.04 3.06
N VAL A 474 -15.36 39.09 2.59
CA VAL A 474 -15.07 37.66 2.64
C VAL A 474 -15.08 37.09 1.22
N LEU A 475 -14.09 36.32 0.88
CA LEU A 475 -14.05 35.52 -0.34
C LEU A 475 -14.57 34.11 -0.04
N HIS A 476 -15.76 33.84 -0.57
CA HIS A 476 -16.40 32.52 -0.49
C HIS A 476 -16.03 31.68 -1.72
N ILE A 477 -15.60 30.41 -1.49
CA ILE A 477 -15.22 29.50 -2.56
C ILE A 477 -15.80 28.12 -2.28
N GLU A 478 -16.49 27.56 -3.28
CA GLU A 478 -16.84 26.15 -3.32
C GLU A 478 -15.97 25.40 -4.34
N SER A 479 -15.42 24.27 -3.92
CA SER A 479 -14.53 23.44 -4.72
C SER A 479 -14.89 21.96 -4.56
N LEU A 480 -14.73 21.20 -5.63
CA LEU A 480 -14.79 19.73 -5.57
C LEU A 480 -13.61 19.12 -4.81
N GLY A 481 -12.58 19.91 -4.53
CA GLY A 481 -11.39 19.52 -3.78
C GLY A 481 -10.14 19.52 -4.67
N HIS A 482 -8.95 19.12 -4.17
CA HIS A 482 -8.75 18.49 -2.86
C HIS A 482 -8.20 19.47 -1.81
N ALA A 483 -7.39 20.44 -2.27
CA ALA A 483 -6.86 21.52 -1.46
C ALA A 483 -6.84 22.82 -2.28
N LEU A 484 -6.80 23.96 -1.61
CA LEU A 484 -6.71 25.25 -2.27
C LEU A 484 -5.95 26.27 -1.45
N HIS A 485 -5.31 27.21 -2.14
CA HIS A 485 -4.74 28.44 -1.58
C HIS A 485 -5.35 29.63 -2.32
N ALA A 486 -5.76 30.66 -1.57
CA ALA A 486 -6.29 31.91 -2.10
C ALA A 486 -5.32 33.08 -1.84
N PHE A 487 -5.02 33.84 -2.87
CA PHE A 487 -4.14 34.99 -2.80
C PHE A 487 -4.90 36.24 -3.28
N ILE A 488 -4.74 37.32 -2.56
CA ILE A 488 -5.26 38.64 -2.92
C ILE A 488 -4.10 39.60 -3.08
N ASN A 489 -3.98 40.20 -4.25
CA ASN A 489 -2.89 41.14 -4.57
C ASN A 489 -1.50 40.54 -4.25
N GLY A 490 -1.32 39.24 -4.54
CA GLY A 490 -0.09 38.49 -4.31
C GLY A 490 0.15 38.03 -2.87
N LYS A 491 -0.75 38.33 -1.92
CA LYS A 491 -0.63 37.90 -0.52
C LYS A 491 -1.57 36.75 -0.23
N LEU A 492 -1.09 35.73 0.49
CA LEU A 492 -1.90 34.60 0.92
C LEU A 492 -3.02 35.09 1.86
N ALA A 493 -4.26 34.85 1.47
CA ALA A 493 -5.47 35.12 2.26
C ALA A 493 -5.88 33.91 3.10
N GLY A 494 -5.70 32.71 2.58
CA GLY A 494 -6.03 31.48 3.29
C GLY A 494 -5.72 30.22 2.50
N SER A 495 -5.67 29.11 3.22
CA SER A 495 -5.44 27.76 2.70
C SER A 495 -6.41 26.78 3.34
N GLN A 496 -6.93 25.84 2.57
CA GLN A 496 -7.80 24.79 3.08
C GLN A 496 -7.57 23.48 2.31
N ALA A 497 -7.63 22.38 3.05
CA ALA A 497 -7.62 21.04 2.47
C ALA A 497 -8.81 20.23 2.98
N GLY A 498 -9.30 19.32 2.13
CA GLY A 498 -10.23 18.28 2.52
C GLY A 498 -9.53 17.10 3.20
N ASN A 499 -10.20 15.97 3.25
CA ASN A 499 -9.66 14.70 3.73
C ASN A 499 -10.25 13.53 2.92
N SER A 500 -9.77 12.31 3.18
CA SER A 500 -10.21 11.10 2.46
C SER A 500 -11.72 10.84 2.55
N GLY A 501 -12.41 11.29 3.60
CA GLY A 501 -13.86 11.16 3.76
C GLY A 501 -14.66 12.33 3.18
N LYS A 502 -14.03 13.49 2.99
CA LYS A 502 -14.66 14.72 2.49
C LYS A 502 -13.64 15.57 1.73
N ALA A 503 -13.54 15.33 0.42
CA ALA A 503 -12.64 16.08 -0.45
C ALA A 503 -13.15 17.49 -0.80
N ARG A 504 -14.47 17.65 -0.88
CA ARG A 504 -15.14 18.93 -1.23
C ARG A 504 -14.88 20.00 -0.18
N LEU A 505 -14.65 21.22 -0.65
CA LEU A 505 -14.39 22.39 0.18
C LEU A 505 -15.52 23.41 0.00
N ASN A 506 -15.89 24.03 1.12
CA ASN A 506 -16.77 25.18 1.18
C ASN A 506 -16.13 26.11 2.21
N VAL A 507 -15.51 27.20 1.75
CA VAL A 507 -14.63 28.04 2.58
C VAL A 507 -14.95 29.51 2.45
N ASP A 508 -14.79 30.22 3.54
CA ASP A 508 -14.90 31.66 3.66
C ASP A 508 -13.57 32.23 4.17
N PHE A 509 -12.87 32.99 3.34
CA PHE A 509 -11.62 33.66 3.73
C PHE A 509 -11.87 35.15 3.94
N PRO A 510 -11.63 35.70 5.14
CA PRO A 510 -11.57 37.16 5.32
C PRO A 510 -10.46 37.74 4.45
N ILE A 511 -10.77 38.76 3.67
CA ILE A 511 -9.82 39.36 2.73
C ILE A 511 -9.82 40.88 2.83
N ALA A 512 -8.70 41.50 2.45
CA ALA A 512 -8.57 42.93 2.30
C ALA A 512 -8.48 43.30 0.82
N LEU A 513 -9.46 44.05 0.32
CA LEU A 513 -9.47 44.61 -1.02
C LEU A 513 -9.17 46.12 -0.94
N VAL A 514 -8.76 46.69 -2.08
CA VAL A 514 -8.53 48.12 -2.22
C VAL A 514 -9.51 48.69 -3.25
N SER A 515 -9.80 49.97 -3.19
CA SER A 515 -10.48 50.67 -4.26
C SER A 515 -9.62 50.63 -5.55
N GLY A 516 -10.22 50.40 -6.70
CA GLY A 516 -9.53 50.17 -7.95
C GLY A 516 -9.23 48.71 -8.22
N LYS A 517 -8.08 48.43 -8.85
CA LYS A 517 -7.71 47.09 -9.31
C LYS A 517 -7.30 46.17 -8.18
N ASN A 518 -7.92 45.00 -8.12
CA ASN A 518 -7.55 43.90 -7.27
C ASN A 518 -7.32 42.65 -8.11
N LYS A 519 -6.31 41.85 -7.72
CA LYS A 519 -6.03 40.57 -8.35
C LYS A 519 -6.36 39.44 -7.37
N ILE A 520 -7.15 38.48 -7.82
CA ILE A 520 -7.52 37.28 -7.11
C ILE A 520 -6.86 36.10 -7.81
N ASP A 521 -5.98 35.41 -7.14
CA ASP A 521 -5.29 34.23 -7.64
C ASP A 521 -5.66 33.04 -6.71
N LEU A 522 -6.23 31.99 -7.31
CA LEU A 522 -6.60 30.79 -6.59
C LEU A 522 -5.77 29.64 -7.14
N LEU A 523 -5.09 28.89 -6.27
CA LEU A 523 -4.38 27.68 -6.61
C LEU A 523 -5.15 26.48 -6.11
N SER A 524 -5.66 25.68 -7.04
CA SER A 524 -6.30 24.40 -6.72
C SER A 524 -5.31 23.26 -6.89
N LEU A 525 -5.37 22.29 -5.96
CA LEU A 525 -4.44 21.16 -5.89
C LEU A 525 -5.20 19.84 -5.84
N THR A 526 -4.76 18.86 -6.64
CA THR A 526 -5.14 17.45 -6.47
C THR A 526 -4.16 16.73 -5.55
N VAL A 527 -4.64 15.70 -4.84
CA VAL A 527 -3.84 14.80 -3.99
C VAL A 527 -4.22 13.37 -4.37
N GLY A 528 -3.84 12.95 -5.58
CA GLY A 528 -4.30 11.73 -6.21
C GLY A 528 -5.71 11.84 -6.80
N LEU A 529 -6.00 11.06 -7.84
CA LEU A 529 -7.32 10.98 -8.44
C LEU A 529 -8.11 9.79 -7.87
N GLN A 530 -9.43 9.86 -7.97
CA GLN A 530 -10.32 8.77 -7.55
C GLN A 530 -9.90 7.45 -8.20
N ASN A 531 -9.80 6.38 -7.40
CA ASN A 531 -9.32 5.07 -7.86
C ASN A 531 -10.36 3.95 -7.72
N TYR A 532 -11.46 4.20 -7.02
CA TYR A 532 -12.46 3.18 -6.70
C TYR A 532 -13.89 3.71 -6.78
N GLY A 533 -14.84 2.79 -7.01
CA GLY A 533 -16.27 3.05 -7.03
C GLY A 533 -16.87 2.98 -8.45
N ALA A 534 -18.21 2.86 -8.49
CA ALA A 534 -18.92 2.99 -9.76
C ALA A 534 -18.78 4.42 -10.29
N PHE A 535 -18.59 4.56 -11.60
CA PHE A 535 -18.49 5.88 -12.27
C PHE A 535 -17.40 6.79 -11.68
N PHE A 536 -16.32 6.24 -11.14
CA PHE A 536 -15.23 7.02 -10.54
C PHE A 536 -14.58 7.99 -11.56
N ASP A 537 -14.66 7.68 -12.85
CA ASP A 537 -14.21 8.51 -13.96
C ASP A 537 -14.99 9.81 -14.12
N THR A 538 -16.17 9.93 -13.49
CA THR A 538 -17.00 11.14 -13.49
C THR A 538 -16.74 12.05 -12.29
N VAL A 539 -15.90 11.64 -11.35
CA VAL A 539 -15.55 12.43 -10.17
C VAL A 539 -14.57 13.53 -10.57
N GLY A 540 -15.02 14.77 -10.50
CA GLY A 540 -14.22 15.95 -10.83
C GLY A 540 -13.40 16.47 -9.65
N ALA A 541 -12.53 17.45 -9.95
CA ALA A 541 -11.73 18.18 -8.98
C ALA A 541 -11.66 19.67 -9.33
N GLY A 542 -11.16 20.48 -8.39
CA GLY A 542 -10.91 21.89 -8.62
C GLY A 542 -12.09 22.80 -8.27
N ILE A 543 -11.92 24.08 -8.53
CA ILE A 543 -12.88 25.13 -8.20
C ILE A 543 -13.93 25.20 -9.29
N THR A 544 -15.14 24.75 -9.00
CA THR A 544 -16.28 24.78 -9.93
C THR A 544 -17.34 25.78 -9.51
N GLY A 545 -17.13 26.44 -8.35
CA GLY A 545 -17.94 27.54 -7.87
C GLY A 545 -19.11 27.12 -6.97
N PRO A 546 -19.78 28.09 -6.39
CA PRO A 546 -19.59 29.53 -6.63
C PRO A 546 -18.30 30.11 -6.05
N VAL A 547 -17.81 31.21 -6.63
CA VAL A 547 -16.77 32.08 -6.08
C VAL A 547 -17.41 33.48 -5.92
N ILE A 548 -17.56 33.93 -4.67
CA ILE A 548 -18.34 35.12 -4.33
C ILE A 548 -17.58 36.02 -3.36
N LEU A 549 -17.54 37.31 -3.63
CA LEU A 549 -17.20 38.32 -2.64
C LEU A 549 -18.47 38.68 -1.85
N LYS A 550 -18.42 38.50 -0.54
CA LYS A 550 -19.48 38.84 0.42
C LYS A 550 -19.05 40.00 1.30
N GLY A 551 -19.99 40.76 1.84
CA GLY A 551 -19.71 41.83 2.80
C GLY A 551 -18.99 43.03 2.19
N LEU A 552 -19.18 43.29 0.90
CA LEU A 552 -18.80 44.55 0.27
C LEU A 552 -19.61 45.71 0.88
N LYS A 553 -19.18 46.94 0.63
CA LYS A 553 -19.85 48.14 1.15
C LYS A 553 -21.39 48.02 1.00
N ASN A 554 -22.10 48.34 2.09
CA ASN A 554 -23.57 48.20 2.25
C ASN A 554 -24.06 46.73 2.23
N GLY A 555 -23.22 45.77 2.56
CA GLY A 555 -23.56 44.33 2.60
C GLY A 555 -23.75 43.68 1.21
N ASN A 556 -23.31 44.35 0.15
CA ASN A 556 -23.40 43.82 -1.21
C ASN A 556 -22.57 42.57 -1.43
N THR A 557 -22.98 41.74 -2.38
CA THR A 557 -22.25 40.56 -2.85
C THR A 557 -21.91 40.71 -4.34
N LEU A 558 -20.78 40.10 -4.74
CA LEU A 558 -20.38 40.05 -6.16
C LEU A 558 -20.01 38.62 -6.53
N ASP A 559 -20.79 38.02 -7.42
CA ASP A 559 -20.48 36.69 -7.95
C ASP A 559 -19.41 36.81 -9.05
N LEU A 560 -18.30 36.11 -8.84
CA LEU A 560 -17.15 36.06 -9.73
C LEU A 560 -17.14 34.81 -10.62
N SER A 561 -18.05 33.84 -10.38
CA SER A 561 -18.02 32.52 -11.02
C SER A 561 -18.13 32.60 -12.53
N SER A 562 -18.92 33.54 -13.07
CA SER A 562 -19.16 33.74 -14.50
C SER A 562 -18.20 34.75 -15.17
N GLN A 563 -17.22 35.27 -14.43
CA GLN A 563 -16.24 36.20 -14.98
C GLN A 563 -15.26 35.51 -15.94
N LYS A 564 -14.48 36.31 -16.66
CA LYS A 564 -13.41 35.79 -17.54
C LYS A 564 -12.16 35.49 -16.73
N TRP A 565 -12.00 34.23 -16.35
CA TRP A 565 -10.82 33.74 -15.65
C TRP A 565 -9.68 33.40 -16.61
N THR A 566 -8.44 33.55 -16.13
CA THR A 566 -7.23 33.07 -16.81
C THR A 566 -6.65 31.91 -16.02
N TYR A 567 -6.21 30.87 -16.73
CA TYR A 567 -5.76 29.61 -16.18
C TYR A 567 -4.31 29.29 -16.55
N GLN A 568 -3.60 28.66 -15.64
CA GLN A 568 -2.31 28.05 -15.92
C GLN A 568 -2.26 26.65 -15.29
N VAL A 569 -1.95 25.66 -16.11
CA VAL A 569 -1.68 24.31 -15.66
C VAL A 569 -0.25 24.24 -15.15
N GLY A 570 -0.09 23.73 -13.92
CA GLY A 570 1.21 23.53 -13.30
C GLY A 570 1.85 24.80 -12.76
N LEU A 571 3.01 24.58 -12.17
CA LEU A 571 3.86 25.60 -11.60
C LEU A 571 4.93 26.06 -12.62
N LYS A 572 5.43 27.27 -12.45
CA LYS A 572 6.57 27.74 -13.25
C LYS A 572 7.81 26.88 -13.02
N GLY A 573 8.04 26.47 -11.75
CA GLY A 573 9.16 25.62 -11.39
C GLY A 573 9.09 24.22 -12.01
N GLU A 574 7.89 23.63 -12.17
CA GLU A 574 7.72 22.40 -12.94
C GLU A 574 8.13 22.59 -14.40
N GLY A 575 7.66 23.67 -15.05
CA GLY A 575 8.02 24.00 -16.43
C GLY A 575 9.52 24.23 -16.62
N LEU A 576 10.20 24.79 -15.64
CA LEU A 576 11.65 24.97 -15.62
C LEU A 576 12.43 23.71 -15.19
N ARG A 577 11.72 22.63 -14.83
CA ARG A 577 12.29 21.38 -14.31
C ARG A 577 13.23 21.61 -13.11
N LEU A 578 12.84 22.50 -12.18
CA LEU A 578 13.64 22.79 -10.98
C LEU A 578 13.94 21.53 -10.17
N PHE A 579 13.05 20.54 -10.20
CA PHE A 579 13.21 19.25 -9.54
C PHE A 579 14.47 18.47 -9.97
N SER A 580 15.06 18.77 -11.14
CA SER A 580 16.35 18.17 -11.57
C SER A 580 17.56 18.73 -10.80
N GLY A 581 17.41 19.86 -10.12
CA GLY A 581 18.49 20.55 -9.42
C GLY A 581 19.52 21.23 -10.32
N SER A 582 19.47 20.98 -11.64
CA SER A 582 20.47 21.45 -12.61
C SER A 582 20.16 22.82 -13.23
N SER A 583 18.91 23.30 -13.09
CA SER A 583 18.50 24.62 -13.63
C SER A 583 19.13 25.77 -12.83
N GLY A 584 19.49 26.87 -13.51
CA GLY A 584 20.01 28.10 -12.90
C GLY A 584 18.94 28.95 -12.19
N GLY A 585 19.36 30.01 -11.55
CA GLY A 585 18.48 31.00 -10.92
C GLY A 585 18.18 30.78 -9.44
N TRP A 586 18.86 29.82 -8.80
CA TRP A 586 18.76 29.62 -7.36
C TRP A 586 19.38 30.76 -6.58
N ASN A 587 18.63 31.31 -5.63
CA ASN A 587 19.12 32.34 -4.72
C ASN A 587 20.10 31.76 -3.69
N SER A 588 21.06 32.59 -3.27
CA SER A 588 22.09 32.20 -2.30
C SER A 588 21.55 32.00 -0.90
N PRO A 589 22.20 31.15 -0.10
CA PRO A 589 21.76 30.80 1.24
C PRO A 589 21.75 31.89 2.29
N SER A 590 22.36 33.05 2.05
CA SER A 590 22.57 34.10 3.08
C SER A 590 21.27 34.71 3.68
N SER A 591 20.10 34.44 3.07
CA SER A 591 18.79 34.84 3.61
C SER A 591 17.68 34.01 2.99
N PHE A 592 17.56 32.74 3.34
CA PHE A 592 16.47 31.94 2.76
C PHE A 592 15.17 32.11 3.60
N PRO A 593 14.00 32.11 2.95
CA PRO A 593 12.75 32.28 3.63
C PRO A 593 12.38 31.02 4.41
N LYS A 594 11.96 31.18 5.66
CA LYS A 594 11.28 30.15 6.45
C LYS A 594 9.77 30.42 6.47
N ASN A 595 8.98 29.37 6.49
CA ASN A 595 7.51 29.47 6.53
C ASN A 595 6.89 30.27 5.37
N GLN A 596 7.59 30.35 4.24
CA GLN A 596 7.06 30.99 3.05
C GLN A 596 6.39 29.92 2.17
N PRO A 597 5.08 30.07 1.84
CA PRO A 597 4.41 29.17 0.92
C PRO A 597 4.98 29.29 -0.49
N LEU A 598 4.73 28.30 -1.31
CA LEU A 598 5.11 28.23 -2.71
C LEU A 598 6.62 28.48 -2.92
N THR A 599 7.44 27.71 -2.23
CA THR A 599 8.90 27.87 -2.30
C THR A 599 9.58 26.57 -2.72
N TRP A 600 10.43 26.67 -3.71
CA TRP A 600 11.37 25.61 -4.10
C TRP A 600 12.63 25.72 -3.26
N TYR A 601 13.06 24.60 -2.67
CA TYR A 601 14.32 24.50 -1.93
C TYR A 601 15.22 23.46 -2.56
N LYS A 602 16.54 23.70 -2.51
CA LYS A 602 17.56 22.78 -2.98
C LYS A 602 18.72 22.71 -1.99
N SER A 603 19.15 21.50 -1.68
CA SER A 603 20.35 21.23 -0.86
C SER A 603 21.17 20.10 -1.41
N ASN A 604 22.48 20.13 -1.17
CA ASN A 604 23.38 19.02 -1.43
C ASN A 604 23.61 18.23 -0.14
N PHE A 605 23.78 16.91 -0.27
CA PHE A 605 24.04 16.04 0.88
C PHE A 605 24.85 14.81 0.48
N ASP A 606 25.52 14.21 1.44
CA ASP A 606 26.15 12.90 1.30
C ASP A 606 25.20 11.80 1.77
N ALA A 607 25.24 10.63 1.12
CA ALA A 607 24.42 9.52 1.54
C ALA A 607 24.82 9.05 2.93
N PRO A 608 23.86 8.68 3.80
CA PRO A 608 24.15 7.99 5.04
C PRO A 608 25.02 6.75 4.80
N SER A 609 26.02 6.54 5.65
CA SER A 609 26.96 5.42 5.51
C SER A 609 26.28 4.04 5.67
N GLY A 610 26.97 2.99 5.22
CA GLY A 610 26.49 1.61 5.33
C GLY A 610 25.38 1.24 4.33
N SER A 611 24.75 0.09 4.57
CA SER A 611 23.75 -0.53 3.69
C SER A 611 22.29 -0.40 4.20
N ASN A 612 22.09 0.09 5.42
CA ASN A 612 20.75 0.24 5.98
C ASN A 612 19.85 1.13 5.12
N PRO A 613 18.55 0.84 5.01
CA PRO A 613 17.60 1.66 4.28
C PRO A 613 17.57 3.10 4.79
N VAL A 614 17.38 4.04 3.87
CA VAL A 614 17.43 5.49 4.14
C VAL A 614 16.05 6.09 4.10
N ALA A 615 15.77 7.00 5.02
CA ALA A 615 14.63 7.88 5.01
C ALA A 615 15.03 9.35 5.16
N ILE A 616 14.21 10.23 4.61
CA ILE A 616 14.23 11.66 4.93
C ILE A 616 13.09 11.93 5.91
N ASP A 617 13.40 12.58 7.02
CA ASP A 617 12.42 13.13 7.95
C ASP A 617 12.10 14.56 7.55
N PHE A 618 10.85 14.80 7.11
CA PHE A 618 10.36 16.12 6.75
C PHE A 618 9.69 16.87 7.92
N THR A 619 9.99 16.50 9.16
CA THR A 619 9.55 17.28 10.32
C THR A 619 9.94 18.75 10.14
N GLY A 620 9.01 19.66 10.41
CA GLY A 620 9.18 21.11 10.21
C GLY A 620 8.75 21.62 8.83
N MET A 621 8.49 20.72 7.85
CA MET A 621 7.91 21.08 6.57
C MET A 621 6.38 21.03 6.60
N GLY A 622 5.72 21.71 5.67
CA GLY A 622 4.27 21.77 5.55
C GLY A 622 3.70 20.66 4.67
N LYS A 623 3.64 20.91 3.38
CA LYS A 623 3.12 20.00 2.34
C LYS A 623 3.83 20.27 1.02
N GLY A 624 4.09 19.23 0.25
CA GLY A 624 4.69 19.38 -1.06
C GLY A 624 5.11 18.08 -1.72
N GLU A 625 6.10 18.16 -2.59
CA GLU A 625 6.71 17.03 -3.27
C GLU A 625 8.24 17.14 -3.21
N ALA A 626 8.94 16.00 -3.18
CA ALA A 626 10.38 15.96 -3.04
C ALA A 626 11.05 15.03 -4.07
N TRP A 627 12.27 15.40 -4.46
CA TRP A 627 13.08 14.67 -5.43
C TRP A 627 14.52 14.51 -4.93
N VAL A 628 15.05 13.33 -5.11
CA VAL A 628 16.45 13.01 -4.86
C VAL A 628 17.12 12.70 -6.20
N ASN A 629 18.15 13.48 -6.56
CA ASN A 629 18.83 13.35 -7.85
C ASN A 629 17.87 13.38 -9.06
N GLY A 630 16.80 14.17 -8.97
CA GLY A 630 15.76 14.30 -9.99
C GLY A 630 14.72 13.17 -10.03
N GLN A 631 14.81 12.20 -9.13
CA GLN A 631 13.81 11.13 -8.98
C GLN A 631 12.85 11.47 -7.85
N SER A 632 11.54 11.51 -8.14
CA SER A 632 10.53 11.84 -7.15
C SER A 632 10.42 10.72 -6.10
N ILE A 633 10.43 11.12 -4.83
CA ILE A 633 10.14 10.24 -3.69
C ILE A 633 8.70 10.39 -3.19
N GLY A 634 7.89 11.15 -3.92
CA GLY A 634 6.48 11.32 -3.69
C GLY A 634 6.10 12.62 -2.98
N ARG A 635 4.80 12.74 -2.73
CA ARG A 635 4.24 13.87 -1.97
C ARG A 635 4.55 13.71 -0.49
N TYR A 636 4.86 14.81 0.21
CA TYR A 636 5.01 14.83 1.66
C TYR A 636 3.97 15.76 2.30
N TRP A 637 3.50 15.38 3.51
CA TRP A 637 2.54 16.19 4.27
C TRP A 637 2.67 15.94 5.79
N PRO A 638 3.81 16.27 6.41
CA PRO A 638 4.04 15.98 7.83
C PRO A 638 3.17 16.80 8.79
N THR A 639 2.56 17.90 8.34
CA THR A 639 1.63 18.68 9.14
C THR A 639 0.21 18.14 9.18
N TYR A 640 -0.12 17.10 8.40
CA TYR A 640 -1.45 16.52 8.45
C TYR A 640 -1.53 15.49 9.57
N ILE A 641 -2.15 15.94 10.68
CA ILE A 641 -2.26 15.19 11.93
C ILE A 641 -3.47 14.26 11.88
N ALA A 642 -3.28 13.01 12.29
CA ALA A 642 -4.36 12.06 12.49
C ALA A 642 -5.25 12.46 13.67
N SER A 643 -6.53 12.08 13.63
CA SER A 643 -7.45 12.28 14.76
C SER A 643 -6.85 11.74 16.06
N ASN A 644 -7.12 12.42 17.17
CA ASN A 644 -6.72 11.97 18.51
C ASN A 644 -7.46 10.70 18.99
N ALA A 645 -8.56 10.33 18.32
CA ALA A 645 -9.39 9.21 18.71
C ALA A 645 -9.14 7.96 17.83
N GLY A 646 -9.39 6.78 18.38
CA GLY A 646 -9.43 5.52 17.64
C GLY A 646 -8.17 4.67 17.71
N CYS A 647 -7.12 5.10 18.41
CA CYS A 647 -5.97 4.26 18.72
C CYS A 647 -6.15 3.51 20.05
N THR A 648 -5.48 2.37 20.15
CA THR A 648 -5.41 1.56 21.38
C THR A 648 -3.96 1.25 21.72
N ASP A 649 -3.59 1.34 22.98
CA ASP A 649 -2.23 1.03 23.46
C ASP A 649 -1.91 -0.46 23.34
N SER A 650 -2.93 -1.31 23.48
CA SER A 650 -2.82 -2.75 23.27
C SER A 650 -3.91 -3.21 22.31
N CYS A 651 -3.51 -3.96 21.29
CA CYS A 651 -4.45 -4.54 20.34
C CYS A 651 -4.90 -5.92 20.79
N ASN A 652 -6.21 -6.11 20.97
CA ASN A 652 -6.79 -7.42 21.12
C ASN A 652 -7.01 -8.06 19.74
N TYR A 653 -6.25 -9.11 19.41
CA TYR A 653 -6.36 -9.81 18.12
C TYR A 653 -7.71 -10.56 17.96
N ARG A 654 -8.39 -10.88 19.06
CA ARG A 654 -9.60 -11.71 19.07
C ARG A 654 -10.77 -10.99 18.40
N GLY A 655 -11.52 -11.73 17.61
CA GLY A 655 -12.68 -11.23 16.87
C GLY A 655 -12.31 -10.53 15.55
N PRO A 656 -13.32 -10.31 14.68
CA PRO A 656 -13.10 -9.81 13.33
C PRO A 656 -12.29 -8.52 13.28
N TYR A 657 -11.31 -8.48 12.41
CA TYR A 657 -10.49 -7.29 12.12
C TYR A 657 -11.21 -6.38 11.12
N THR A 658 -11.07 -5.10 11.34
CA THR A 658 -11.41 -4.04 10.39
C THR A 658 -10.28 -3.02 10.38
N ALA A 659 -10.15 -2.22 9.33
CA ALA A 659 -9.12 -1.19 9.22
C ALA A 659 -9.17 -0.12 10.33
N SER A 660 -10.26 -0.06 11.10
CA SER A 660 -10.39 0.83 12.26
C SER A 660 -9.93 0.20 13.58
N LYS A 661 -9.73 -1.12 13.60
CA LYS A 661 -9.24 -1.84 14.78
C LYS A 661 -7.72 -1.70 14.90
N CYS A 662 -7.21 -1.46 16.12
CA CYS A 662 -5.77 -1.44 16.41
C CYS A 662 -4.96 -0.37 15.66
N ARG A 663 -5.54 0.79 15.45
CA ARG A 663 -4.85 1.93 14.87
C ARG A 663 -3.73 2.46 15.78
N LYS A 664 -2.70 3.03 15.15
CA LYS A 664 -1.55 3.68 15.79
C LYS A 664 -1.41 5.12 15.30
N ASN A 665 -0.58 5.91 15.98
CA ASN A 665 -0.24 7.29 15.61
C ASN A 665 -1.40 8.29 15.68
N CYS A 666 -2.43 8.07 16.50
CA CYS A 666 -3.45 9.09 16.74
C CYS A 666 -2.83 10.34 17.37
N GLY A 667 -3.28 11.53 16.95
CA GLY A 667 -2.75 12.81 17.39
C GLY A 667 -1.34 13.13 16.88
N LYS A 668 -0.82 12.35 15.93
CA LYS A 668 0.50 12.54 15.33
C LYS A 668 0.38 12.69 13.81
N PRO A 669 1.41 13.21 13.13
CA PRO A 669 1.49 13.17 11.68
C PRO A 669 1.26 11.76 11.15
N SER A 670 0.53 11.63 10.04
CA SER A 670 0.34 10.34 9.38
C SER A 670 1.66 9.78 8.86
N GLN A 671 2.52 10.64 8.31
CA GLN A 671 3.83 10.29 7.80
C GLN A 671 4.79 11.46 7.94
N THR A 672 5.97 11.23 8.54
CA THR A 672 7.08 12.18 8.62
C THR A 672 8.33 11.66 7.91
N LEU A 673 8.52 10.34 7.89
CA LEU A 673 9.67 9.66 7.30
C LEU A 673 9.29 9.14 5.90
N TYR A 674 10.11 9.49 4.92
CA TYR A 674 9.88 9.18 3.51
C TYR A 674 11.04 8.38 2.95
N HIS A 675 10.74 7.23 2.35
CA HIS A 675 11.71 6.27 1.87
C HIS A 675 12.54 6.85 0.70
N VAL A 676 13.86 6.74 0.83
CA VAL A 676 14.81 7.04 -0.25
C VAL A 676 15.54 5.75 -0.61
N PRO A 677 15.18 5.08 -1.70
CA PRO A 677 15.91 3.89 -2.14
C PRO A 677 17.41 4.15 -2.29
N ARG A 678 18.24 3.23 -1.82
CA ARG A 678 19.69 3.33 -1.95
C ARG A 678 20.15 3.52 -3.41
N SER A 679 19.39 2.95 -4.35
CA SER A 679 19.64 3.09 -5.78
C SER A 679 19.43 4.51 -6.34
N PHE A 680 18.72 5.39 -5.59
CA PHE A 680 18.60 6.82 -5.94
C PHE A 680 19.82 7.63 -5.49
N LEU A 681 20.65 7.07 -4.60
CA LEU A 681 21.75 7.75 -3.94
C LEU A 681 23.10 7.45 -4.60
N LYS A 682 23.93 8.48 -4.64
CA LYS A 682 25.39 8.41 -4.86
C LYS A 682 26.07 8.44 -3.49
N PRO A 683 27.31 7.96 -3.35
CA PRO A 683 28.04 8.07 -2.08
C PRO A 683 28.12 9.50 -1.55
N SER A 684 28.29 10.49 -2.43
CA SER A 684 28.38 11.92 -2.12
C SER A 684 27.79 12.78 -3.22
N GLY A 685 27.55 14.04 -2.89
CA GLY A 685 27.08 15.05 -3.85
C GLY A 685 25.67 14.78 -4.36
N ASN A 686 24.78 14.21 -3.53
CA ASN A 686 23.38 14.07 -3.87
C ASN A 686 22.69 15.43 -3.82
N ILE A 687 21.64 15.56 -4.62
CA ILE A 687 20.81 16.77 -4.67
C ILE A 687 19.42 16.42 -4.17
N LEU A 688 18.98 17.08 -3.10
CA LEU A 688 17.61 17.10 -2.64
C LEU A 688 16.94 18.38 -3.16
N VAL A 689 15.84 18.24 -3.88
CA VAL A 689 14.95 19.34 -4.25
C VAL A 689 13.59 19.07 -3.66
N LEU A 690 12.94 20.11 -3.16
CA LEU A 690 11.56 20.02 -2.71
C LEU A 690 10.79 21.28 -3.10
N PHE A 691 9.50 21.10 -3.36
CA PHE A 691 8.54 22.19 -3.49
C PHE A 691 7.68 22.21 -2.23
N GLU A 692 7.67 23.33 -1.53
CA GLU A 692 6.90 23.53 -0.30
C GLU A 692 5.69 24.42 -0.61
N GLU A 693 4.50 23.87 -0.39
CA GLU A 693 3.23 24.53 -0.70
C GLU A 693 2.76 25.47 0.42
N ASN A 694 2.89 25.05 1.66
CA ASN A 694 2.26 25.71 2.81
C ASN A 694 3.22 26.65 3.57
N GLY A 695 4.50 26.41 3.43
CA GLY A 695 5.55 27.02 4.22
C GLY A 695 6.06 26.08 5.32
N GLY A 696 7.37 26.00 5.43
CA GLY A 696 8.07 25.16 6.41
C GLY A 696 9.50 25.66 6.63
N ASP A 697 10.21 24.97 7.52
CA ASP A 697 11.62 25.23 7.83
C ASP A 697 12.50 24.06 7.34
N PRO A 698 13.13 24.14 6.17
CA PRO A 698 13.93 23.06 5.63
C PRO A 698 15.20 22.74 6.45
N THR A 699 15.58 23.62 7.40
CA THR A 699 16.71 23.33 8.32
C THR A 699 16.38 22.23 9.34
N GLN A 700 15.12 21.87 9.50
CA GLN A 700 14.69 20.78 10.37
C GLN A 700 14.69 19.43 9.67
N ILE A 701 14.91 19.38 8.36
CA ILE A 701 15.00 18.13 7.61
C ILE A 701 16.25 17.38 8.04
N SER A 702 16.08 16.08 8.32
CA SER A 702 17.17 15.19 8.67
C SER A 702 17.12 13.89 7.87
N PHE A 703 18.24 13.19 7.80
CA PHE A 703 18.34 11.85 7.25
C PHE A 703 18.39 10.83 8.37
N ALA A 704 17.73 9.71 8.17
CA ALA A 704 17.74 8.60 9.10
C ALA A 704 17.98 7.28 8.38
N THR A 705 18.62 6.35 9.08
CA THR A 705 18.73 4.96 8.62
C THR A 705 17.83 4.07 9.46
N LYS A 706 17.16 3.11 8.81
CA LYS A 706 16.32 2.13 9.51
C LYS A 706 17.17 0.96 9.96
N GLN A 707 17.24 0.73 11.26
CA GLN A 707 18.09 -0.28 11.88
C GLN A 707 17.24 -1.27 12.70
N LEU A 708 17.66 -2.52 12.69
CA LEU A 708 17.13 -3.53 13.58
C LEU A 708 17.81 -3.39 14.95
N GLY A 709 17.02 -3.18 16.00
CA GLY A 709 17.52 -2.94 17.36
C GLY A 709 17.54 -4.20 18.21
N SER A 710 16.40 -4.61 18.74
CA SER A 710 16.29 -5.71 19.69
C SER A 710 15.43 -6.84 19.15
N LEU A 711 15.82 -8.08 19.46
CA LEU A 711 15.02 -9.29 19.25
C LEU A 711 14.47 -9.75 20.59
N CYS A 712 13.23 -10.20 20.61
CA CYS A 712 12.57 -10.73 21.78
C CYS A 712 11.75 -11.95 21.40
N ALA A 713 11.69 -12.97 22.28
CA ALA A 713 10.74 -14.05 22.12
C ALA A 713 10.09 -14.39 23.46
N HIS A 714 8.88 -14.87 23.41
CA HIS A 714 8.11 -15.29 24.58
C HIS A 714 7.37 -16.59 24.24
N ILE A 715 7.63 -17.64 24.99
CA ILE A 715 6.93 -18.90 24.86
C ILE A 715 6.43 -19.37 26.22
N SER A 716 5.40 -20.23 26.22
CA SER A 716 4.88 -20.93 27.39
C SER A 716 4.93 -22.44 27.18
N GLU A 717 4.74 -23.20 28.24
CA GLU A 717 4.68 -24.67 28.17
C GLU A 717 3.57 -25.21 27.27
N SER A 718 2.58 -24.36 26.95
CA SER A 718 1.45 -24.71 26.08
C SER A 718 1.73 -24.44 24.59
N HIS A 719 2.88 -23.88 24.23
CA HIS A 719 3.28 -23.74 22.84
C HIS A 719 3.62 -25.09 22.22
N PRO A 720 3.24 -25.36 20.98
CA PRO A 720 3.75 -26.52 20.27
C PRO A 720 5.29 -26.40 20.11
N PRO A 721 6.01 -27.51 19.88
CA PRO A 721 7.40 -27.46 19.45
C PRO A 721 7.55 -26.63 18.20
N GLN A 722 8.79 -26.19 17.92
CA GLN A 722 9.05 -25.51 16.66
C GLN A 722 8.71 -26.40 15.47
N ILE A 723 8.09 -25.82 14.46
CA ILE A 723 7.60 -26.54 13.28
C ILE A 723 8.69 -27.29 12.53
N ASP A 724 9.93 -26.80 12.55
CA ASP A 724 11.09 -27.43 11.92
C ASP A 724 11.51 -28.74 12.58
N LEU A 725 11.07 -28.98 13.81
CA LEU A 725 11.34 -30.20 14.56
C LEU A 725 10.21 -31.23 14.40
N TRP A 726 9.15 -30.94 13.67
CA TRP A 726 7.98 -31.81 13.50
C TRP A 726 8.34 -33.25 13.09
N ASN A 727 9.23 -33.41 12.10
CA ASN A 727 9.63 -34.73 11.60
C ASN A 727 10.65 -35.47 12.49
N SER A 728 11.39 -34.78 13.37
CA SER A 728 12.39 -35.39 14.23
C SER A 728 11.80 -36.11 15.45
N ASP A 729 10.56 -35.73 15.84
CA ASP A 729 9.85 -36.34 16.97
C ASP A 729 9.35 -37.77 16.67
N THR A 730 9.06 -38.06 15.39
CA THR A 730 8.52 -39.37 14.97
C THR A 730 9.58 -40.47 14.90
N GLU A 731 10.87 -40.11 14.66
CA GLU A 731 11.94 -41.05 14.52
C GLU A 731 12.68 -41.39 15.84
N SER A 732 12.71 -40.48 16.82
CA SER A 732 13.51 -40.60 18.00
C SER A 732 12.78 -40.99 19.29
N GLY A 733 11.41 -40.94 19.28
CA GLY A 733 10.58 -41.18 20.48
C GLY A 733 10.82 -40.19 21.63
N ARG A 734 11.59 -39.12 21.41
CA ARG A 734 11.79 -38.03 22.37
C ARG A 734 10.70 -36.98 22.22
N LYS A 735 9.97 -36.70 23.28
CA LYS A 735 9.11 -35.52 23.38
C LYS A 735 10.01 -34.27 23.39
N ILE A 736 10.07 -33.56 22.26
CA ILE A 736 10.70 -32.24 22.19
C ILE A 736 9.70 -31.25 22.76
N GLY A 737 10.06 -30.56 23.84
CA GLY A 737 9.26 -29.51 24.44
C GLY A 737 9.32 -28.20 23.64
N PRO A 738 8.52 -27.16 24.03
CA PRO A 738 8.64 -25.84 23.48
C PRO A 738 10.08 -25.33 23.59
N ALA A 739 10.63 -24.81 22.52
CA ALA A 739 11.97 -24.24 22.46
C ALA A 739 11.92 -22.79 21.99
N LEU A 740 12.76 -21.95 22.60
CA LEU A 740 12.92 -20.54 22.20
C LEU A 740 14.08 -20.43 21.22
N LEU A 741 13.81 -19.98 20.01
CA LEU A 741 14.83 -19.69 19.01
C LEU A 741 14.87 -18.18 18.76
N LEU A 742 16.07 -17.61 18.86
CA LEU A 742 16.34 -16.22 18.48
C LEU A 742 17.28 -16.24 17.27
N GLU A 743 16.78 -15.82 16.14
CA GLU A 743 17.54 -15.67 14.90
C GLU A 743 17.50 -14.23 14.40
N CYS A 744 18.64 -13.73 13.96
CA CYS A 744 18.68 -12.45 13.29
C CYS A 744 17.94 -12.53 11.95
N PRO A 745 17.02 -11.60 11.67
CA PRO A 745 16.26 -11.60 10.42
C PRO A 745 17.12 -11.41 9.15
N ASN A 746 18.37 -11.00 9.32
CA ASN A 746 19.33 -10.81 8.23
C ASN A 746 20.55 -11.69 8.50
N HIS A 747 20.95 -12.50 7.55
CA HIS A 747 22.07 -13.45 7.65
C HIS A 747 23.42 -12.79 7.97
N ASN A 748 23.57 -11.48 7.70
CA ASN A 748 24.78 -10.73 8.00
C ASN A 748 24.79 -10.11 9.41
N HIS A 749 23.73 -10.31 10.20
CA HIS A 749 23.64 -9.83 11.58
C HIS A 749 23.91 -10.93 12.58
N VAL A 750 24.46 -10.54 13.73
CA VAL A 750 24.73 -11.45 14.86
C VAL A 750 24.15 -10.87 16.15
N ILE A 751 23.71 -11.74 17.05
CA ILE A 751 23.30 -11.34 18.40
C ILE A 751 24.56 -11.04 19.22
N THR A 752 24.77 -9.80 19.58
CA THR A 752 25.96 -9.33 20.29
C THR A 752 25.84 -9.42 21.82
N SER A 753 24.60 -9.33 22.34
CA SER A 753 24.36 -9.36 23.79
C SER A 753 22.96 -9.81 24.13
N ILE A 754 22.79 -10.44 25.29
CA ILE A 754 21.51 -10.78 25.89
C ILE A 754 21.26 -9.83 27.06
N LYS A 755 20.24 -8.95 26.89
CA LYS A 755 19.90 -7.92 27.89
C LYS A 755 18.97 -8.43 28.97
N PHE A 756 18.05 -9.34 28.60
CA PHE A 756 17.01 -9.85 29.50
C PHE A 756 16.73 -11.34 29.21
N ALA A 757 16.56 -12.11 30.25
CA ALA A 757 15.99 -13.46 30.18
C ALA A 757 15.22 -13.73 31.48
N SER A 758 14.03 -14.30 31.38
CA SER A 758 13.20 -14.64 32.54
C SER A 758 12.55 -16.00 32.37
N TYR A 759 12.58 -16.79 33.42
CA TYR A 759 11.72 -17.96 33.57
C TYR A 759 10.75 -17.67 34.72
N GLY A 760 9.46 -17.60 34.41
CA GLY A 760 8.40 -17.22 35.33
C GLY A 760 7.33 -16.33 34.67
N THR A 761 6.96 -15.23 35.32
CA THR A 761 5.91 -14.30 34.83
C THR A 761 6.50 -12.92 34.52
N PRO A 762 7.25 -12.77 33.41
CA PRO A 762 7.77 -11.47 33.02
C PRO A 762 6.63 -10.52 32.63
N LEU A 763 6.89 -9.24 32.81
CA LEU A 763 5.99 -8.12 32.46
C LEU A 763 6.68 -7.21 31.44
N GLY A 764 5.89 -6.37 30.77
CA GLY A 764 6.38 -5.42 29.77
C GLY A 764 6.24 -5.93 28.33
N THR A 765 6.92 -5.25 27.42
CA THR A 765 6.92 -5.54 25.98
C THR A 765 8.34 -5.70 25.46
N CYS A 766 8.51 -6.16 24.24
CA CYS A 766 9.83 -6.28 23.60
C CYS A 766 10.62 -4.97 23.71
N GLY A 767 11.86 -5.06 24.18
CA GLY A 767 12.73 -3.92 24.47
C GLY A 767 12.62 -3.36 25.91
N ASN A 768 11.50 -3.61 26.62
CA ASN A 768 11.22 -3.10 27.96
C ASN A 768 10.68 -4.17 28.91
N PHE A 769 11.13 -5.41 28.77
CA PHE A 769 10.77 -6.49 29.70
C PHE A 769 11.39 -6.28 31.08
N TYR A 770 10.63 -6.65 32.10
CA TYR A 770 11.10 -6.71 33.49
C TYR A 770 10.53 -7.93 34.22
N HIS A 771 11.17 -8.33 35.30
CA HIS A 771 10.75 -9.47 36.08
C HIS A 771 9.44 -9.20 36.84
N GLY A 772 8.51 -10.13 36.74
CA GLY A 772 7.30 -10.14 37.54
C GLY A 772 7.53 -10.75 38.95
N ARG A 773 6.45 -10.97 39.66
CA ARG A 773 6.52 -11.53 41.05
C ARG A 773 7.09 -12.93 41.10
N CYS A 774 6.88 -13.74 40.08
CA CYS A 774 7.45 -15.07 39.94
C CYS A 774 8.56 -15.00 38.88
N SER A 775 9.80 -15.14 39.27
CA SER A 775 10.95 -15.15 38.36
C SER A 775 12.14 -15.91 38.93
N SER A 776 12.85 -16.61 38.06
CA SER A 776 14.14 -17.23 38.42
C SER A 776 15.26 -16.21 38.27
N ASN A 777 16.03 -15.97 39.33
CA ASN A 777 17.20 -15.10 39.32
C ASN A 777 18.40 -15.63 38.52
N LYS A 778 18.37 -16.91 38.10
CA LYS A 778 19.44 -17.59 37.33
C LYS A 778 19.19 -17.53 35.81
N SER A 779 18.02 -17.09 35.34
CA SER A 779 17.63 -17.17 33.93
C SER A 779 18.67 -16.52 33.01
N LEU A 780 19.05 -15.27 33.28
CA LEU A 780 19.97 -14.52 32.42
C LEU A 780 21.37 -15.16 32.38
N SER A 781 21.87 -15.68 33.51
CA SER A 781 23.17 -16.32 33.58
C SER A 781 23.23 -17.68 32.86
N ILE A 782 22.10 -18.40 32.83
CA ILE A 782 21.98 -19.66 32.08
C ILE A 782 21.97 -19.40 30.58
N VAL A 783 21.20 -18.43 30.13
CA VAL A 783 21.04 -18.11 28.69
C VAL A 783 22.33 -17.48 28.11
N LYS A 784 23.15 -16.82 28.93
CA LYS A 784 24.44 -16.26 28.51
C LYS A 784 25.58 -17.29 28.38
N LYS A 785 25.42 -18.48 28.89
CA LYS A 785 26.38 -19.61 28.74
C LYS A 785 26.20 -20.30 27.41
#